data_f8b3c90c41c2b94eee67e33afd32740b
#
_entry.id   f8b3c90c41c2b94eee67e33afd32740b
#
_cell.length_a   1.000
_cell.length_b   1.000
_cell.length_c   1.000
_cell.angle_alpha   90.00
_cell.angle_beta   90.00
_cell.angle_gamma   90.00
#
_symmetry.space_group_name_H-M   'P 1'
#
loop_
_entity.id
_entity.type
_entity.pdbx_description
1 polymer ?
#
loop_
_entity_poly.entity_id
_entity_poly.type
_entity_poly.pdbx_seq_one_letter_code
_entity_poly.pdbx_strand_id
1 'polypeptide(L)'
;MKTKLFLIACVAVMMTACSQKQSAVSVPVSQINVETLLDSIDYDMDVSGLQLSDVRLLRNAPAAQKGFPFKDAYIRGVYGTTTWYDSLVWKFAEKANFENIKMKDDEPWRDYYYRASKEIGLINFTEQEQAFIDRLQAREDELKKANFEAGEGLRVNMQNLVNPTQLKEFDSLLCEHLAKDGFAIVPAQHDQLFHIYEQNDYNQFPNFVTTDLFLQLYHLYVDCLLREVEEQKLLQLMIDFSKDMYHAMNRWENWSGEDEVLRQTAFHNAVFFDVAYQLFTGQYIGSEEQNAAAKPEVEKVMKSEDNFSEFMQDYHDVKFGYSLFRPRGHYTRSEALKRYFRGMMWLQSIPFGTRHMDEVREAVLIACAAKYEDQAMKNYDQLNRLITLLMGQPDNLSLLQVIDEVKKSNLQLNDLINDEKELTRIKEALDEIGNKQTRIRPAFEKTSHNKICILPQRYQPDAEVLQTMVDNDNKPTKRDVPKGLDFFAAMGVASAEQILKAEKNEWKGFDNALEQMKERMTQIDWQETTCTQWMQTLKVLTDKEGKQQMPYFMVTPEWDKKDLNAVLASWAELKHDAILYAKQPAGAECGGGSDVPEPVVKGYVEPNSGFWKKAIELLDNTEKVLKQENMLTERLSEITQRIREEAQFLLAISDKELAGKEITDEEYDQIKVIGATFENISLDLVRGKDQYLMGWSDVQGADKKVALVADVYTANSDNNPNKSILFEAVGNADEIYVVVEIDGCLYLTRGAVLSYREFTQPLGEQRLTDEEWQQQLEKNARKGVPEWMKPLFVPLNKLPEANEEYFYSSGC
;
A
#
# COMPACT_ATOMS: atom_id res chain seq x y z
N MET A 1 26.83 -52.45 -39.62
CA MET A 1 27.37 -52.20 -38.24
C MET A 1 28.27 -50.92 -38.17
N LYS A 2 29.04 -50.56 -39.19
CA LYS A 2 29.93 -49.37 -39.12
C LYS A 2 29.19 -48.02 -39.11
N THR A 3 28.01 -47.93 -39.70
CA THR A 3 27.25 -46.68 -39.77
C THR A 3 26.51 -46.31 -38.45
N LYS A 4 26.20 -47.28 -37.60
CA LYS A 4 25.56 -47.06 -36.26
C LYS A 4 26.57 -46.58 -35.22
N LEU A 5 27.84 -46.95 -35.34
CA LEU A 5 28.91 -46.52 -34.43
C LEU A 5 29.27 -45.05 -34.64
N PHE A 6 29.13 -44.53 -35.86
CA PHE A 6 29.43 -43.14 -36.17
C PHE A 6 28.35 -42.16 -35.63
N LEU A 7 27.08 -42.61 -35.65
CA LEU A 7 25.97 -41.78 -35.09
C LEU A 7 26.03 -41.70 -33.55
N ILE A 8 26.45 -42.79 -32.88
CA ILE A 8 26.61 -42.80 -31.41
C ILE A 8 27.80 -41.90 -30.99
N ALA A 9 28.87 -41.85 -31.76
CA ALA A 9 30.02 -40.97 -31.49
C ALA A 9 29.68 -39.50 -31.69
N CYS A 10 28.87 -39.11 -32.70
CA CYS A 10 28.38 -37.74 -32.90
C CYS A 10 27.39 -37.29 -31.82
N VAL A 11 26.52 -38.18 -31.35
CA VAL A 11 25.60 -37.85 -30.26
C VAL A 11 26.34 -37.72 -28.93
N ALA A 12 27.37 -38.52 -28.67
CA ALA A 12 28.20 -38.42 -27.46
C ALA A 12 29.04 -37.11 -27.47
N VAL A 13 29.53 -36.65 -28.65
CA VAL A 13 30.27 -35.41 -28.78
C VAL A 13 29.33 -34.17 -28.70
N MET A 14 28.06 -34.29 -29.13
CA MET A 14 27.07 -33.20 -28.92
C MET A 14 26.55 -33.13 -27.46
N MET A 15 26.54 -34.25 -26.73
CA MET A 15 26.19 -34.20 -25.31
C MET A 15 27.31 -33.73 -24.37
N THR A 16 28.58 -33.82 -24.82
CA THR A 16 29.73 -33.24 -24.07
C THR A 16 30.02 -31.79 -24.37
N ALA A 17 29.40 -31.20 -25.41
CA ALA A 17 29.55 -29.79 -25.74
C ALA A 17 28.51 -28.87 -25.07
N CYS A 18 27.54 -29.43 -24.32
CA CYS A 18 26.50 -28.67 -23.64
C CYS A 18 26.59 -28.71 -22.10
N SER A 19 27.73 -28.97 -21.53
CA SER A 19 27.99 -28.76 -20.11
C SER A 19 29.25 -27.93 -19.89
N GLN A 20 29.32 -26.74 -20.45
CA GLN A 20 30.04 -25.71 -19.73
C GLN A 20 29.25 -25.50 -18.42
N LYS A 21 29.82 -25.99 -17.30
CA LYS A 21 29.41 -25.50 -15.98
C LYS A 21 29.59 -24.00 -16.04
N GLN A 22 28.51 -23.22 -16.14
CA GLN A 22 28.57 -21.81 -15.79
C GLN A 22 29.22 -21.76 -14.40
N SER A 23 30.33 -21.07 -14.26
CA SER A 23 30.91 -20.83 -12.95
C SER A 23 29.85 -20.15 -12.11
N ALA A 24 29.61 -20.66 -10.91
CA ALA A 24 28.64 -20.06 -10.00
C ALA A 24 28.99 -18.58 -9.81
N VAL A 25 28.00 -17.69 -9.94
CA VAL A 25 28.17 -16.27 -9.70
C VAL A 25 28.51 -16.07 -8.22
N SER A 26 29.52 -15.29 -7.93
CA SER A 26 29.97 -15.02 -6.56
C SER A 26 30.39 -13.57 -6.41
N VAL A 27 30.34 -13.07 -5.17
CA VAL A 27 30.92 -11.78 -4.82
C VAL A 27 32.44 -11.88 -4.65
N PRO A 28 33.17 -10.74 -4.69
CA PRO A 28 34.62 -10.75 -4.47
C PRO A 28 34.96 -11.22 -3.05
N VAL A 29 35.98 -12.03 -2.94
CA VAL A 29 36.61 -12.40 -1.66
C VAL A 29 37.89 -11.61 -1.54
N SER A 30 38.00 -10.80 -0.47
CA SER A 30 39.19 -9.97 -0.27
C SER A 30 40.47 -10.81 -0.17
N GLN A 31 41.48 -10.36 -0.89
CA GLN A 31 42.82 -10.91 -0.81
C GLN A 31 43.75 -10.10 0.14
N ILE A 32 43.21 -9.01 0.69
CA ILE A 32 43.93 -8.06 1.53
C ILE A 32 43.63 -8.35 2.99
N ASN A 33 44.64 -8.56 3.79
CA ASN A 33 44.54 -8.60 5.23
C ASN A 33 44.80 -7.18 5.81
N VAL A 34 43.73 -6.44 6.11
CA VAL A 34 43.82 -5.06 6.61
C VAL A 34 44.56 -4.95 7.93
N GLU A 35 44.57 -5.99 8.76
CA GLU A 35 45.30 -6.02 10.02
C GLU A 35 46.81 -5.82 9.83
N THR A 36 47.37 -6.37 8.76
CA THR A 36 48.82 -6.29 8.52
C THR A 36 49.28 -4.98 7.88
N LEU A 37 48.34 -4.14 7.43
CA LEU A 37 48.63 -2.88 6.74
C LEU A 37 49.21 -1.79 7.65
N LEU A 38 49.15 -1.93 8.99
CA LEU A 38 49.79 -1.02 9.88
C LEU A 38 51.32 -1.09 9.76
N ASP A 39 51.85 -2.32 9.67
CA ASP A 39 53.30 -2.55 9.77
C ASP A 39 54.06 -2.32 8.48
N SER A 40 53.43 -2.72 7.36
CA SER A 40 54.03 -2.57 6.04
C SER A 40 53.02 -2.56 4.91
N ILE A 41 53.13 -1.58 4.00
CA ILE A 41 52.48 -1.57 2.71
C ILE A 41 53.57 -1.82 1.64
N ASP A 42 53.35 -2.81 0.78
CA ASP A 42 54.20 -3.00 -0.39
C ASP A 42 53.76 -2.01 -1.48
N TYR A 43 54.42 -0.86 -1.50
CA TYR A 43 54.16 0.18 -2.48
C TYR A 43 54.51 -0.19 -3.91
N ASP A 44 55.26 -1.26 -4.14
CA ASP A 44 55.69 -1.73 -5.48
C ASP A 44 54.86 -2.93 -5.99
N MET A 45 53.88 -3.41 -5.22
CA MET A 45 53.02 -4.55 -5.57
C MET A 45 52.33 -4.38 -6.92
N ASP A 46 52.10 -5.51 -7.62
CA ASP A 46 51.28 -5.53 -8.81
C ASP A 46 49.79 -5.44 -8.44
N VAL A 47 49.13 -4.38 -8.92
CA VAL A 47 47.72 -4.11 -8.64
C VAL A 47 46.76 -4.64 -9.72
N SER A 48 47.30 -5.22 -10.81
CA SER A 48 46.50 -5.62 -11.99
C SER A 48 45.50 -6.76 -11.71
N GLY A 49 45.82 -7.62 -10.77
CA GLY A 49 44.99 -8.75 -10.37
C GLY A 49 43.99 -8.44 -9.24
N LEU A 50 43.98 -7.22 -8.70
CA LEU A 50 43.13 -6.84 -7.58
C LEU A 50 41.68 -6.55 -8.03
N GLN A 51 40.73 -6.93 -7.19
CA GLN A 51 39.32 -6.62 -7.33
C GLN A 51 39.00 -5.20 -6.80
N LEU A 52 37.84 -4.64 -7.19
CA LEU A 52 37.52 -3.26 -6.91
C LEU A 52 37.45 -2.94 -5.40
N SER A 53 36.89 -3.82 -4.57
CA SER A 53 36.87 -3.63 -3.12
C SER A 53 38.28 -3.59 -2.52
N ASP A 54 39.21 -4.48 -2.94
CA ASP A 54 40.58 -4.52 -2.45
C ASP A 54 41.37 -3.28 -2.92
N VAL A 55 41.20 -2.85 -4.19
CA VAL A 55 41.79 -1.61 -4.70
C VAL A 55 41.38 -0.42 -3.84
N ARG A 56 40.12 -0.29 -3.48
CA ARG A 56 39.63 0.80 -2.63
C ARG A 56 40.20 0.74 -1.20
N LEU A 57 40.27 -0.44 -0.59
CA LEU A 57 40.91 -0.61 0.71
C LEU A 57 42.38 -0.21 0.70
N LEU A 58 43.17 -0.75 -0.23
CA LEU A 58 44.61 -0.43 -0.35
C LEU A 58 44.88 1.04 -0.68
N ARG A 59 44.06 1.68 -1.51
CA ARG A 59 44.19 3.11 -1.82
C ARG A 59 44.04 3.97 -0.56
N ASN A 60 43.20 3.54 0.39
CA ASN A 60 42.99 4.24 1.62
C ASN A 60 43.97 3.83 2.75
N ALA A 61 44.78 2.80 2.60
CA ALA A 61 45.70 2.30 3.60
C ALA A 61 46.70 3.36 4.13
N PRO A 62 47.34 4.22 3.31
CA PRO A 62 48.23 5.26 3.80
C PRO A 62 47.55 6.29 4.73
N ALA A 63 46.26 6.57 4.49
CA ALA A 63 45.46 7.43 5.31
C ALA A 63 45.01 6.71 6.60
N ALA A 64 44.67 5.42 6.54
CA ALA A 64 44.32 4.60 7.68
C ALA A 64 45.47 4.53 8.68
N GLN A 65 46.74 4.33 8.23
CA GLN A 65 47.93 4.35 9.08
C GLN A 65 48.15 5.70 9.81
N LYS A 66 47.57 6.78 9.31
CA LYS A 66 47.58 8.11 9.91
C LYS A 66 46.37 8.36 10.83
N GLY A 67 45.48 7.39 10.96
CA GLY A 67 44.27 7.45 11.79
C GLY A 67 43.16 8.34 11.18
N PHE A 68 43.14 8.49 9.87
CA PHE A 68 42.09 9.28 9.20
C PHE A 68 40.71 8.65 9.37
N PRO A 69 39.72 9.37 9.96
CA PRO A 69 38.37 8.87 10.15
C PRO A 69 37.62 8.92 8.81
N PHE A 70 37.60 7.83 8.06
CA PHE A 70 37.00 7.81 6.73
C PHE A 70 35.53 8.20 6.73
N LYS A 71 35.15 9.01 5.73
CA LYS A 71 33.78 9.40 5.41
C LYS A 71 32.97 8.24 4.83
N ASP A 72 33.60 7.37 4.03
CA ASP A 72 32.97 6.17 3.47
C ASP A 72 32.77 5.13 4.56
N ALA A 73 31.49 4.77 4.83
CA ALA A 73 31.12 3.85 5.89
C ALA A 73 31.70 2.46 5.71
N TYR A 74 31.77 1.95 4.48
CA TYR A 74 32.35 0.63 4.22
C TYR A 74 33.86 0.60 4.52
N ILE A 75 34.60 1.56 4.01
CA ILE A 75 36.04 1.66 4.26
C ILE A 75 36.31 1.81 5.76
N ARG A 76 35.57 2.67 6.43
CA ARG A 76 35.69 2.88 7.89
C ARG A 76 35.36 1.63 8.68
N GLY A 77 34.26 0.93 8.31
CA GLY A 77 33.85 -0.32 8.97
C GLY A 77 34.89 -1.43 8.84
N VAL A 78 35.44 -1.63 7.63
CA VAL A 78 36.49 -2.66 7.40
C VAL A 78 37.76 -2.35 8.18
N TYR A 79 38.25 -1.10 8.20
CA TYR A 79 39.41 -0.73 9.01
C TYR A 79 39.09 -0.79 10.50
N GLY A 80 37.86 -0.49 10.93
CA GLY A 80 37.40 -0.57 12.31
C GLY A 80 37.48 -1.97 12.93
N THR A 81 37.53 -3.04 12.13
CA THR A 81 37.76 -4.42 12.62
C THR A 81 39.19 -4.69 13.05
N THR A 82 40.14 -3.81 12.70
CA THR A 82 41.55 -3.99 13.05
C THR A 82 41.80 -3.59 14.49
N THR A 83 42.83 -4.20 15.11
CA THR A 83 43.27 -3.90 16.47
C THR A 83 43.89 -2.50 16.66
N TRP A 84 44.20 -1.82 15.57
CA TRP A 84 45.04 -0.60 15.58
C TRP A 84 44.27 0.65 15.08
N TYR A 85 43.32 0.55 14.20
CA TYR A 85 42.75 1.71 13.48
C TYR A 85 42.03 2.69 14.45
N ASP A 86 41.13 2.22 15.29
CA ASP A 86 40.37 3.07 16.19
C ASP A 86 41.26 3.85 17.16
N SER A 87 42.35 3.20 17.66
CA SER A 87 43.31 3.88 18.51
C SER A 87 44.06 5.01 17.78
N LEU A 88 44.24 4.88 16.45
CA LEU A 88 44.84 5.92 15.63
C LEU A 88 43.83 7.03 15.31
N VAL A 89 42.58 6.70 15.12
CA VAL A 89 41.48 7.69 14.93
C VAL A 89 41.35 8.58 16.17
N TRP A 90 41.38 8.01 17.38
CA TRP A 90 41.41 8.80 18.62
C TRP A 90 42.63 9.74 18.70
N LYS A 91 43.80 9.25 18.38
CA LYS A 91 45.02 10.07 18.31
C LYS A 91 44.97 11.14 17.23
N PHE A 92 44.30 10.88 16.12
CA PHE A 92 44.06 11.86 15.09
C PHE A 92 43.13 12.97 15.60
N ALA A 93 42.02 12.60 16.27
CA ALA A 93 41.09 13.54 16.88
C ALA A 93 41.74 14.41 17.94
N GLU A 94 42.59 13.83 18.82
CA GLU A 94 43.40 14.60 19.81
C GLU A 94 44.32 15.64 19.18
N LYS A 95 44.82 15.39 17.97
CA LYS A 95 45.68 16.33 17.21
C LYS A 95 44.90 17.38 16.43
N ALA A 96 43.57 17.16 16.24
CA ALA A 96 42.71 18.04 15.48
C ALA A 96 42.41 19.30 16.30
N ASN A 97 43.28 20.30 16.20
CA ASN A 97 43.08 21.61 16.82
C ASN A 97 42.72 22.61 15.72
N PHE A 98 41.48 22.97 15.63
CA PHE A 98 40.92 23.84 14.60
C PHE A 98 40.70 25.28 15.04
N GLU A 99 41.20 25.71 16.23
CA GLU A 99 40.97 27.04 16.82
C GLU A 99 41.27 28.20 15.84
N ASN A 100 42.22 27.99 14.92
CA ASN A 100 42.62 29.01 13.94
C ASN A 100 41.93 28.88 12.58
N ILE A 101 41.03 27.89 12.37
CA ILE A 101 40.32 27.67 11.13
C ILE A 101 38.86 27.99 11.39
N LYS A 102 38.33 29.01 10.74
CA LYS A 102 36.91 29.37 10.88
C LYS A 102 36.04 28.45 10.05
N MET A 103 34.95 27.96 10.68
CA MET A 103 33.86 27.34 10.00
C MET A 103 33.22 28.40 9.06
N LYS A 104 32.87 28.00 7.83
CA LYS A 104 32.17 28.90 6.91
C LYS A 104 30.68 28.98 7.31
N ASP A 105 30.02 30.04 6.88
CA ASP A 105 28.59 30.18 7.04
C ASP A 105 27.90 28.99 6.33
N ASP A 106 26.96 28.34 7.01
CA ASP A 106 26.22 27.18 6.57
C ASP A 106 27.05 25.93 6.18
N GLU A 107 28.32 25.84 6.62
CA GLU A 107 29.16 24.67 6.40
C GLU A 107 28.82 23.56 7.41
N PRO A 108 28.43 22.34 6.96
CA PRO A 108 28.21 21.22 7.86
C PRO A 108 29.45 20.88 8.70
N TRP A 109 29.24 20.42 9.93
CA TRP A 109 30.32 20.03 10.82
C TRP A 109 31.26 18.99 10.22
N ARG A 110 30.72 18.02 9.51
CA ARG A 110 31.46 16.98 8.82
C ARG A 110 32.43 17.57 7.77
N ASP A 111 31.97 18.43 6.91
CA ASP A 111 32.77 19.05 5.86
C ASP A 111 33.84 19.99 6.43
N TYR A 112 33.47 20.78 7.44
CA TYR A 112 34.41 21.59 8.20
C TYR A 112 35.53 20.73 8.79
N TYR A 113 35.20 19.61 9.44
CA TYR A 113 36.18 18.71 10.07
C TYR A 113 37.21 18.19 9.07
N TYR A 114 36.73 17.68 7.92
CA TYR A 114 37.62 17.17 6.89
C TYR A 114 38.45 18.26 6.21
N ARG A 115 37.84 19.39 5.90
CA ARG A 115 38.56 20.55 5.33
C ARG A 115 39.63 21.08 6.29
N ALA A 116 39.29 21.30 7.55
CA ALA A 116 40.18 21.79 8.56
C ALA A 116 41.34 20.81 8.82
N SER A 117 41.08 19.50 8.89
CA SER A 117 42.08 18.46 9.02
C SER A 117 43.13 18.50 7.89
N LYS A 118 42.70 18.80 6.68
CA LYS A 118 43.57 18.96 5.52
C LYS A 118 44.39 20.25 5.61
N GLU A 119 43.72 21.36 5.98
CA GLU A 119 44.41 22.67 6.08
C GLU A 119 45.52 22.68 7.13
N ILE A 120 45.35 21.99 8.28
CA ILE A 120 46.41 21.89 9.31
C ILE A 120 47.45 20.77 9.00
N GLY A 121 47.27 20.07 7.86
CA GLY A 121 48.27 19.09 7.39
C GLY A 121 48.28 17.79 8.18
N LEU A 122 47.18 17.36 8.81
CA LEU A 122 47.10 16.05 9.47
C LEU A 122 47.18 14.90 8.47
N ILE A 123 46.81 15.13 7.20
CA ILE A 123 46.91 14.18 6.11
C ILE A 123 47.91 14.71 5.06
N ASN A 124 49.13 14.23 5.14
CA ASN A 124 50.17 14.46 4.11
C ASN A 124 50.75 13.12 3.69
N PHE A 125 50.95 12.95 2.39
CA PHE A 125 51.54 11.74 1.81
C PHE A 125 52.93 12.00 1.29
N THR A 126 53.81 11.02 1.41
CA THR A 126 55.11 11.00 0.74
C THR A 126 54.95 10.82 -0.76
N GLU A 127 55.96 11.09 -1.57
CA GLU A 127 55.93 10.87 -3.00
C GLU A 127 55.63 9.40 -3.38
N GLN A 128 56.15 8.46 -2.59
CA GLN A 128 55.91 7.02 -2.79
C GLN A 128 54.44 6.64 -2.44
N GLU A 129 53.91 7.12 -1.34
CA GLU A 129 52.47 6.93 -0.96
C GLU A 129 51.59 7.51 -2.03
N GLN A 130 51.83 8.72 -2.49
CA GLN A 130 51.02 9.37 -3.52
C GLN A 130 51.04 8.61 -4.84
N ALA A 131 52.24 8.18 -5.31
CA ALA A 131 52.39 7.38 -6.52
C ALA A 131 51.61 6.03 -6.43
N PHE A 132 51.58 5.44 -5.26
CA PHE A 132 50.79 4.22 -5.02
C PHE A 132 49.32 4.50 -5.08
N ILE A 133 48.84 5.55 -4.42
CA ILE A 133 47.43 6.00 -4.46
C ILE A 133 46.99 6.27 -5.90
N ASP A 134 47.80 6.95 -6.70
CA ASP A 134 47.51 7.29 -8.11
C ASP A 134 47.38 6.03 -8.98
N ARG A 135 48.25 5.01 -8.77
CA ARG A 135 48.12 3.72 -9.47
C ARG A 135 46.84 2.97 -9.12
N LEU A 136 46.47 2.96 -7.86
CA LEU A 136 45.24 2.31 -7.40
C LEU A 136 44.02 3.05 -7.92
N GLN A 137 44.03 4.39 -7.96
CA GLN A 137 42.97 5.17 -8.56
C GLN A 137 42.80 4.84 -10.06
N ALA A 138 43.87 4.74 -10.82
CA ALA A 138 43.81 4.35 -12.22
C ALA A 138 43.22 2.93 -12.40
N ARG A 139 43.55 2.00 -11.50
CA ARG A 139 42.99 0.64 -11.50
C ARG A 139 41.52 0.64 -11.13
N GLU A 140 41.11 1.44 -10.16
CA GLU A 140 39.68 1.63 -9.81
C GLU A 140 38.86 2.15 -10.99
N ASP A 141 39.38 3.18 -11.69
CA ASP A 141 38.72 3.75 -12.88
C ASP A 141 38.64 2.78 -14.07
N GLU A 142 39.58 1.83 -14.16
CA GLU A 142 39.54 0.75 -15.14
C GLU A 142 38.44 -0.27 -14.79
N LEU A 143 38.39 -0.73 -13.55
CA LEU A 143 37.43 -1.74 -13.07
C LEU A 143 35.99 -1.26 -13.15
N LYS A 144 35.74 0.00 -12.82
CA LYS A 144 34.39 0.62 -12.92
C LYS A 144 33.79 0.52 -14.33
N LYS A 145 34.62 0.50 -15.40
CA LYS A 145 34.13 0.34 -16.77
C LYS A 145 33.60 -1.06 -17.08
N ALA A 146 33.83 -2.03 -16.20
CA ALA A 146 33.40 -3.42 -16.32
C ALA A 146 32.29 -3.79 -15.32
N ASN A 147 31.52 -2.82 -14.88
CA ASN A 147 30.37 -3.05 -13.94
C ASN A 147 29.28 -3.93 -14.54
N PHE A 148 29.16 -3.94 -15.87
CA PHE A 148 28.13 -4.69 -16.57
C PHE A 148 28.76 -5.55 -17.67
N GLU A 149 28.27 -6.79 -17.77
CA GLU A 149 28.67 -7.74 -18.81
C GLU A 149 27.65 -7.72 -19.95
N ALA A 150 28.14 -7.75 -21.21
CA ALA A 150 27.29 -7.87 -22.38
C ALA A 150 26.83 -9.33 -22.58
N GLY A 151 25.52 -9.57 -22.66
CA GLY A 151 24.94 -10.90 -22.85
C GLY A 151 23.54 -10.83 -23.46
N GLU A 152 22.71 -11.83 -23.23
CA GLU A 152 21.25 -11.76 -23.47
C GLU A 152 20.57 -10.82 -22.44
N GLY A 153 20.86 -9.53 -22.50
CA GLY A 153 20.52 -8.51 -21.53
C GLY A 153 21.74 -7.98 -20.79
N LEU A 154 21.52 -6.97 -19.94
CA LEU A 154 22.57 -6.40 -19.10
C LEU A 154 22.70 -7.27 -17.84
N ARG A 155 23.92 -7.81 -17.61
CA ARG A 155 24.22 -8.61 -16.43
C ARG A 155 25.18 -7.85 -15.52
N VAL A 156 24.89 -7.82 -14.22
CA VAL A 156 25.73 -7.15 -13.23
C VAL A 156 26.98 -7.97 -12.96
N ASN A 157 28.14 -7.34 -13.03
CA ASN A 157 29.40 -7.95 -12.62
C ASN A 157 29.54 -7.91 -11.10
N MET A 158 29.08 -8.97 -10.43
CA MET A 158 29.11 -9.06 -8.95
C MET A 158 30.53 -9.02 -8.37
N GLN A 159 31.59 -9.24 -9.18
CA GLN A 159 32.97 -9.10 -8.72
C GLN A 159 33.40 -7.62 -8.55
N ASN A 160 32.63 -6.66 -9.07
CA ASN A 160 32.85 -5.23 -8.89
C ASN A 160 32.05 -4.62 -7.73
N LEU A 161 31.40 -5.44 -6.90
CA LEU A 161 30.70 -4.96 -5.72
C LEU A 161 31.69 -4.30 -4.75
N VAL A 162 31.41 -3.05 -4.29
CA VAL A 162 32.33 -2.31 -3.42
C VAL A 162 32.13 -2.60 -1.94
N ASN A 163 30.97 -3.17 -1.56
CA ASN A 163 30.65 -3.56 -0.18
C ASN A 163 30.37 -5.06 -0.02
N PRO A 164 31.25 -5.96 -0.49
CA PRO A 164 31.01 -7.41 -0.53
C PRO A 164 30.91 -8.05 0.87
N THR A 165 31.43 -7.40 1.92
CA THR A 165 31.37 -7.91 3.31
C THR A 165 30.15 -7.40 4.08
N GLN A 166 29.22 -6.71 3.42
CA GLN A 166 28.00 -6.17 4.05
C GLN A 166 27.07 -7.28 4.55
N LEU A 167 27.07 -8.43 3.89
CA LEU A 167 26.45 -9.66 4.38
C LEU A 167 27.50 -10.62 4.91
N LYS A 168 27.17 -11.39 5.95
CA LYS A 168 28.03 -12.46 6.50
C LYS A 168 28.35 -13.51 5.44
N GLU A 169 27.33 -13.89 4.68
CA GLU A 169 27.42 -14.89 3.60
C GLU A 169 26.50 -14.48 2.44
N PHE A 170 26.96 -14.75 1.21
CA PHE A 170 26.14 -14.59 0.01
C PHE A 170 25.68 -15.95 -0.50
N ASP A 171 24.37 -16.19 -0.45
CA ASP A 171 23.76 -17.37 -1.08
C ASP A 171 23.93 -17.30 -2.61
N SER A 172 24.18 -18.44 -3.24
CA SER A 172 24.39 -18.52 -4.68
C SER A 172 23.15 -18.16 -5.50
N LEU A 173 21.94 -18.44 -5.03
CA LEU A 173 20.68 -18.08 -5.69
C LEU A 173 20.48 -16.56 -5.60
N LEU A 174 20.79 -15.96 -4.45
CA LEU A 174 20.77 -14.49 -4.30
C LEU A 174 21.71 -13.83 -5.30
N CYS A 175 22.98 -14.30 -5.38
CA CYS A 175 23.96 -13.78 -6.33
C CYS A 175 23.49 -13.91 -7.79
N GLU A 176 22.86 -15.04 -8.14
CA GLU A 176 22.37 -15.29 -9.50
C GLU A 176 21.27 -14.29 -9.90
N HIS A 177 20.29 -14.05 -9.01
CA HIS A 177 19.22 -13.05 -9.22
C HIS A 177 19.79 -11.63 -9.30
N LEU A 178 20.65 -11.24 -8.36
CA LEU A 178 21.31 -9.93 -8.39
C LEU A 178 22.11 -9.71 -9.66
N ALA A 179 22.84 -10.72 -10.12
CA ALA A 179 23.60 -10.62 -11.36
C ALA A 179 22.72 -10.52 -12.59
N LYS A 180 21.61 -11.27 -12.64
CA LYS A 180 20.70 -11.36 -13.79
C LYS A 180 19.76 -10.17 -13.90
N ASP A 181 19.07 -9.84 -12.80
CA ASP A 181 17.97 -8.89 -12.79
C ASP A 181 18.33 -7.56 -12.11
N GLY A 182 19.48 -7.51 -11.42
CA GLY A 182 19.97 -6.36 -10.66
C GLY A 182 19.30 -6.24 -9.28
N PHE A 183 18.31 -7.07 -8.99
CA PHE A 183 17.62 -7.11 -7.71
C PHE A 183 17.15 -8.52 -7.36
N ALA A 184 16.77 -8.72 -6.10
CA ALA A 184 16.22 -9.97 -5.60
C ALA A 184 15.23 -9.69 -4.46
N ILE A 185 14.03 -10.28 -4.50
CA ILE A 185 13.08 -10.23 -3.38
C ILE A 185 13.21 -11.52 -2.59
N VAL A 186 13.49 -11.38 -1.29
CA VAL A 186 13.66 -12.48 -0.37
C VAL A 186 12.43 -12.56 0.54
N PRO A 187 11.73 -13.70 0.56
CA PRO A 187 10.59 -13.88 1.45
C PRO A 187 11.00 -13.69 2.91
N ALA A 188 10.40 -12.72 3.57
CA ALA A 188 10.61 -12.41 4.97
C ALA A 188 9.27 -12.33 5.72
N GLN A 189 9.29 -11.98 6.98
CA GLN A 189 8.09 -11.87 7.80
C GLN A 189 8.19 -10.66 8.75
N HIS A 190 8.64 -9.52 8.20
CA HIS A 190 8.69 -8.30 8.99
C HIS A 190 7.28 -7.77 9.23
N ASP A 191 7.01 -7.33 10.44
CA ASP A 191 5.71 -6.80 10.84
C ASP A 191 5.39 -5.47 10.13
N GLN A 192 6.42 -4.65 9.85
CA GLN A 192 6.31 -3.36 9.17
C GLN A 192 7.47 -3.16 8.17
N LEU A 193 7.25 -2.34 7.12
CA LEU A 193 8.30 -2.05 6.14
C LEU A 193 9.45 -1.25 6.76
N PHE A 194 9.16 -0.25 7.58
CA PHE A 194 10.17 0.62 8.18
C PHE A 194 11.12 -0.12 9.11
N HIS A 195 10.73 -1.26 9.73
CA HIS A 195 11.63 -2.08 10.56
C HIS A 195 12.87 -2.58 9.82
N ILE A 196 12.76 -2.81 8.50
CA ILE A 196 13.89 -3.23 7.67
C ILE A 196 14.89 -2.08 7.54
N TYR A 197 14.39 -0.87 7.34
CA TYR A 197 15.22 0.34 7.22
C TYR A 197 15.88 0.72 8.55
N GLU A 198 15.21 0.52 9.69
CA GLU A 198 15.81 0.68 11.02
C GLU A 198 16.93 -0.31 11.27
N GLN A 199 16.75 -1.58 10.91
CA GLN A 199 17.80 -2.59 10.97
C GLN A 199 19.00 -2.20 10.09
N ASN A 200 18.76 -1.59 8.93
CA ASN A 200 19.80 -1.10 8.07
C ASN A 200 20.61 0.02 8.73
N ASP A 201 19.96 0.95 9.44
CA ASP A 201 20.65 2.02 10.15
C ASP A 201 21.59 1.44 11.23
N TYR A 202 21.12 0.52 12.08
CA TYR A 202 21.98 -0.17 13.06
C TYR A 202 23.17 -0.89 12.43
N ASN A 203 22.97 -1.51 11.26
CA ASN A 203 24.00 -2.28 10.56
C ASN A 203 24.81 -1.44 9.56
N GLN A 204 24.61 -0.12 9.51
CA GLN A 204 25.17 0.76 8.49
C GLN A 204 25.02 0.16 7.06
N PHE A 205 23.88 -0.52 6.84
CA PHE A 205 23.57 -1.13 5.55
C PHE A 205 22.95 -0.06 4.63
N PRO A 206 23.41 0.08 3.37
CA PRO A 206 22.83 1.05 2.45
C PRO A 206 21.34 0.79 2.20
N ASN A 207 20.51 1.80 2.45
CA ASN A 207 19.08 1.73 2.19
C ASN A 207 18.75 1.76 0.70
N PHE A 208 17.79 0.93 0.28
CA PHE A 208 17.02 1.09 -0.96
C PHE A 208 15.59 1.48 -0.61
N VAL A 209 15.30 2.77 -0.66
CA VAL A 209 13.97 3.30 -0.29
C VAL A 209 12.99 3.04 -1.43
N THR A 210 12.04 2.14 -1.21
CA THR A 210 11.02 1.75 -2.20
C THR A 210 9.81 2.68 -2.19
N THR A 211 9.09 2.73 -3.29
CA THR A 211 7.75 3.35 -3.36
C THR A 211 6.74 2.65 -2.45
N ASP A 212 6.91 1.37 -2.17
CA ASP A 212 6.10 0.56 -1.27
C ASP A 212 6.05 1.14 0.16
N LEU A 213 7.18 1.67 0.66
CA LEU A 213 7.24 2.30 1.99
C LEU A 213 6.28 3.50 2.08
N PHE A 214 6.22 4.33 1.05
CA PHE A 214 5.28 5.45 0.99
C PHE A 214 3.83 5.00 0.82
N LEU A 215 3.57 3.97 0.01
CA LEU A 215 2.22 3.44 -0.21
C LEU A 215 1.61 2.96 1.11
N GLN A 216 2.36 2.22 1.91
CA GLN A 216 1.94 1.82 3.25
C GLN A 216 1.65 3.03 4.16
N LEU A 217 2.52 4.04 4.17
CA LEU A 217 2.30 5.25 4.96
C LEU A 217 1.04 6.00 4.52
N TYR A 218 0.77 6.05 3.21
CA TYR A 218 -0.43 6.69 2.68
C TYR A 218 -1.70 5.92 3.07
N HIS A 219 -1.68 4.60 3.06
CA HIS A 219 -2.75 3.77 3.62
C HIS A 219 -3.00 4.14 5.09
N LEU A 220 -1.99 4.13 5.95
CA LEU A 220 -2.13 4.51 7.36
C LEU A 220 -2.68 5.94 7.55
N TYR A 221 -2.32 6.86 6.65
CA TYR A 221 -2.83 8.23 6.65
C TYR A 221 -4.33 8.30 6.32
N VAL A 222 -4.79 7.63 5.27
CA VAL A 222 -6.22 7.57 4.89
C VAL A 222 -7.03 6.91 5.99
N ASP A 223 -6.51 5.87 6.51
CA ASP A 223 -6.98 5.13 7.66
C ASP A 223 -7.22 6.01 8.90
N CYS A 224 -6.21 6.71 9.36
CA CYS A 224 -6.30 7.67 10.45
C CYS A 224 -7.36 8.76 10.21
N LEU A 225 -7.36 9.32 9.01
CA LEU A 225 -8.28 10.36 8.56
C LEU A 225 -9.73 9.93 8.71
N LEU A 226 -10.06 8.77 8.15
CA LEU A 226 -11.44 8.27 8.14
C LEU A 226 -11.93 8.04 9.56
N ARG A 227 -11.17 7.34 10.39
CA ARG A 227 -11.52 7.09 11.78
C ARG A 227 -11.71 8.35 12.61
N GLU A 228 -10.80 9.32 12.49
CA GLU A 228 -10.91 10.55 13.26
C GLU A 228 -12.18 11.31 12.89
N VAL A 229 -12.52 11.37 11.61
CA VAL A 229 -13.73 12.02 11.12
C VAL A 229 -14.99 11.26 11.55
N GLU A 230 -15.00 9.93 11.47
CA GLU A 230 -16.14 9.08 11.79
C GLU A 230 -16.48 9.08 13.28
N GLU A 231 -15.49 8.82 14.15
CA GLU A 231 -15.73 8.80 15.60
C GLU A 231 -16.07 10.16 16.16
N GLN A 232 -15.41 11.23 15.68
CA GLN A 232 -15.55 12.55 16.29
C GLN A 232 -16.70 13.38 15.72
N LYS A 233 -17.13 13.08 14.48
CA LYS A 233 -18.11 13.91 13.78
C LYS A 233 -19.26 13.13 13.17
N LEU A 234 -18.97 12.15 12.30
CA LEU A 234 -19.99 11.51 11.47
C LEU A 234 -20.95 10.64 12.28
N LEU A 235 -20.47 9.94 13.31
CA LEU A 235 -21.29 9.12 14.19
C LEU A 235 -22.40 9.98 14.81
N GLN A 236 -22.08 11.16 15.35
CA GLN A 236 -23.07 12.05 15.96
C GLN A 236 -24.06 12.60 14.93
N LEU A 237 -23.57 12.97 13.72
CA LEU A 237 -24.45 13.43 12.64
C LEU A 237 -25.50 12.38 12.27
N MET A 238 -25.11 11.10 12.24
CA MET A 238 -26.00 10.00 11.87
C MET A 238 -26.95 9.59 13.01
N ILE A 239 -26.52 9.71 14.25
CA ILE A 239 -27.40 9.56 15.42
C ILE A 239 -28.51 10.61 15.36
N ASP A 240 -28.14 11.88 15.18
CA ASP A 240 -29.11 12.98 15.13
C ASP A 240 -30.03 12.86 13.92
N PHE A 241 -29.49 12.53 12.73
CA PHE A 241 -30.31 12.27 11.54
C PHE A 241 -31.34 11.17 11.77
N SER A 242 -30.90 10.01 12.27
CA SER A 242 -31.82 8.88 12.52
C SER A 242 -32.88 9.20 13.52
N LYS A 243 -32.51 9.93 14.60
CA LYS A 243 -33.42 10.40 15.62
C LYS A 243 -34.49 11.38 15.09
N ASP A 244 -34.04 12.38 14.32
CA ASP A 244 -34.95 13.41 13.79
C ASP A 244 -35.93 12.80 12.78
N MET A 245 -35.44 11.91 11.92
CA MET A 245 -36.26 11.18 10.94
C MET A 245 -37.23 10.22 11.64
N TYR A 246 -36.81 9.50 12.70
CA TYR A 246 -37.72 8.73 13.52
C TYR A 246 -38.86 9.59 14.07
N HIS A 247 -38.55 10.74 14.68
CA HIS A 247 -39.56 11.62 15.21
C HIS A 247 -40.49 12.18 14.13
N ALA A 248 -39.98 12.42 12.94
CA ALA A 248 -40.80 12.81 11.81
C ALA A 248 -41.80 11.72 11.43
N MET A 249 -41.38 10.47 11.32
CA MET A 249 -42.28 9.34 11.02
C MET A 249 -43.30 9.12 12.12
N ASN A 250 -42.90 9.16 13.38
CA ASN A 250 -43.81 9.02 14.53
C ASN A 250 -44.83 10.15 14.59
N ARG A 251 -44.50 11.38 14.15
CA ARG A 251 -45.51 12.46 14.01
C ARG A 251 -46.53 12.13 12.93
N TRP A 252 -46.09 11.61 11.76
CA TRP A 252 -47.01 11.23 10.68
C TRP A 252 -47.86 10.04 11.05
N GLU A 253 -47.36 9.06 11.77
CA GLU A 253 -48.15 7.96 12.33
C GLU A 253 -49.26 8.48 13.25
N ASN A 254 -48.94 9.39 14.18
CA ASN A 254 -49.90 9.97 15.10
C ASN A 254 -50.91 10.90 14.40
N TRP A 255 -50.55 11.52 13.28
CA TRP A 255 -51.44 12.44 12.53
C TRP A 255 -52.25 11.73 11.45
N SER A 256 -52.06 10.44 11.21
CA SER A 256 -52.74 9.67 10.19
C SER A 256 -54.27 9.61 10.39
N GLY A 257 -54.76 9.77 11.61
CA GLY A 257 -56.18 9.66 11.94
C GLY A 257 -56.78 8.31 11.54
N GLU A 258 -57.77 8.31 10.64
CA GLU A 258 -58.37 7.10 10.08
C GLU A 258 -57.69 6.56 8.82
N ASP A 259 -56.62 7.22 8.34
CA ASP A 259 -55.85 6.81 7.18
C ASP A 259 -54.89 5.67 7.53
N GLU A 260 -55.38 4.45 7.35
CA GLU A 260 -54.64 3.22 7.69
C GLU A 260 -53.40 3.03 6.81
N VAL A 261 -53.45 3.46 5.55
CA VAL A 261 -52.31 3.38 4.62
C VAL A 261 -51.15 4.27 5.11
N LEU A 262 -51.48 5.54 5.40
CA LEU A 262 -50.48 6.48 5.94
C LEU A 262 -49.95 6.00 7.31
N ARG A 263 -50.81 5.49 8.17
CA ARG A 263 -50.41 4.98 9.49
C ARG A 263 -49.41 3.83 9.39
N GLN A 264 -49.72 2.82 8.56
CA GLN A 264 -48.84 1.65 8.36
C GLN A 264 -47.53 2.05 7.71
N THR A 265 -47.57 2.90 6.69
CA THR A 265 -46.36 3.41 6.02
C THR A 265 -45.45 4.17 6.99
N ALA A 266 -46.05 5.05 7.83
CA ALA A 266 -45.31 5.82 8.82
C ALA A 266 -44.76 4.93 9.95
N PHE A 267 -45.51 3.92 10.39
CA PHE A 267 -45.04 2.93 11.37
C PHE A 267 -43.82 2.16 10.85
N HIS A 268 -43.87 1.63 9.61
CA HIS A 268 -42.76 0.88 9.02
C HIS A 268 -41.51 1.74 8.91
N ASN A 269 -41.67 2.99 8.46
CA ASN A 269 -40.57 3.93 8.41
C ASN A 269 -40.02 4.32 9.79
N ALA A 270 -40.88 4.44 10.82
CA ALA A 270 -40.46 4.67 12.20
C ALA A 270 -39.60 3.50 12.72
N VAL A 271 -40.02 2.26 12.44
CA VAL A 271 -39.21 1.06 12.74
C VAL A 271 -37.87 1.06 12.03
N PHE A 272 -37.82 1.46 10.75
CA PHE A 272 -36.56 1.57 10.01
C PHE A 272 -35.55 2.49 10.71
N PHE A 273 -35.98 3.68 11.14
CA PHE A 273 -35.13 4.64 11.83
C PHE A 273 -34.88 4.26 13.30
N ASP A 274 -35.76 3.52 13.96
CA ASP A 274 -35.50 2.96 15.29
C ASP A 274 -34.38 1.89 15.24
N VAL A 275 -34.39 1.02 14.23
CA VAL A 275 -33.29 0.08 14.00
C VAL A 275 -31.98 0.84 13.77
N ALA A 276 -31.94 1.86 12.87
CA ALA A 276 -30.76 2.67 12.64
C ALA A 276 -30.23 3.33 13.92
N TYR A 277 -31.14 3.97 14.68
CA TYR A 277 -30.78 4.61 15.95
C TYR A 277 -30.23 3.61 16.98
N GLN A 278 -30.86 2.44 17.08
CA GLN A 278 -30.40 1.38 17.97
C GLN A 278 -28.98 0.89 17.58
N LEU A 279 -28.72 0.70 16.30
CA LEU A 279 -27.40 0.26 15.82
C LEU A 279 -26.31 1.30 16.11
N PHE A 280 -26.59 2.60 15.97
CA PHE A 280 -25.64 3.66 16.28
C PHE A 280 -25.44 3.87 17.79
N THR A 281 -26.47 3.72 18.61
CA THR A 281 -26.44 4.11 20.04
C THR A 281 -26.43 2.94 21.01
N GLY A 282 -26.91 1.78 20.59
CA GLY A 282 -27.23 0.64 21.44
C GLY A 282 -28.59 0.76 22.18
N GLN A 283 -29.42 1.77 21.86
CA GLN A 283 -30.71 2.05 22.53
C GLN A 283 -31.83 2.20 21.50
N TYR A 284 -33.00 1.69 21.81
CA TYR A 284 -34.20 1.94 21.03
C TYR A 284 -34.84 3.29 21.42
N ILE A 285 -35.47 3.95 20.47
CA ILE A 285 -36.16 5.22 20.65
C ILE A 285 -37.67 5.07 20.45
N GLY A 286 -38.12 3.96 19.88
CA GLY A 286 -39.46 3.69 19.50
C GLY A 286 -40.42 3.37 20.70
N SER A 287 -41.72 3.28 20.42
CA SER A 287 -42.72 2.72 21.32
C SER A 287 -42.46 1.22 21.56
N GLU A 288 -43.16 0.63 22.55
CA GLU A 288 -43.04 -0.82 22.77
C GLU A 288 -43.38 -1.65 21.54
N GLU A 289 -44.35 -1.23 20.73
CA GLU A 289 -44.76 -1.90 19.50
C GLU A 289 -43.70 -1.75 18.41
N GLN A 290 -43.19 -0.54 18.20
CA GLN A 290 -42.10 -0.26 17.23
C GLN A 290 -40.79 -0.99 17.59
N ASN A 291 -40.42 -0.96 18.88
CA ASN A 291 -39.24 -1.69 19.36
C ASN A 291 -39.38 -3.21 19.16
N ALA A 292 -40.59 -3.76 19.38
CA ALA A 292 -40.86 -5.17 19.15
C ALA A 292 -40.73 -5.55 17.68
N ALA A 293 -41.12 -4.65 16.76
CA ALA A 293 -40.95 -4.83 15.32
C ALA A 293 -39.48 -4.65 14.85
N ALA A 294 -38.73 -3.73 15.48
CA ALA A 294 -37.29 -3.47 15.15
C ALA A 294 -36.36 -4.61 15.61
N LYS A 295 -36.66 -5.21 16.76
CA LYS A 295 -35.77 -6.20 17.41
C LYS A 295 -35.34 -7.37 16.54
N PRO A 296 -36.20 -8.04 15.74
CA PRO A 296 -35.77 -9.15 14.87
C PRO A 296 -34.71 -8.76 13.85
N GLU A 297 -34.77 -7.54 13.27
CA GLU A 297 -33.80 -7.04 12.34
C GLU A 297 -32.47 -6.74 13.04
N VAL A 298 -32.48 -6.07 14.18
CA VAL A 298 -31.30 -5.83 15.02
C VAL A 298 -30.59 -7.15 15.37
N GLU A 299 -31.36 -8.18 15.78
CA GLU A 299 -30.79 -9.49 16.11
C GLU A 299 -30.10 -10.15 14.92
N LYS A 300 -30.66 -10.06 13.69
CA LYS A 300 -30.05 -10.57 12.46
C LYS A 300 -28.76 -9.81 12.11
N VAL A 301 -28.79 -8.48 12.22
CA VAL A 301 -27.61 -7.62 12.03
C VAL A 301 -26.50 -7.99 13.02
N MET A 302 -26.82 -8.11 14.30
CA MET A 302 -25.84 -8.43 15.33
C MET A 302 -25.26 -9.85 15.17
N LYS A 303 -26.05 -10.78 14.63
CA LYS A 303 -25.60 -12.16 14.34
C LYS A 303 -24.70 -12.24 13.13
N SER A 304 -24.85 -11.32 12.17
CA SER A 304 -24.04 -11.24 10.93
C SER A 304 -24.04 -12.54 10.12
N GLU A 305 -25.19 -13.19 9.98
CA GLU A 305 -25.40 -14.41 9.17
C GLU A 305 -26.55 -14.21 8.19
N ASP A 306 -26.33 -14.51 6.90
CA ASP A 306 -27.32 -14.33 5.84
C ASP A 306 -28.65 -15.03 6.14
N ASN A 307 -29.74 -14.27 6.12
CA ASN A 307 -31.05 -14.74 6.53
C ASN A 307 -32.17 -14.08 5.71
N PHE A 308 -33.40 -14.64 5.82
CA PHE A 308 -34.59 -13.98 5.30
C PHE A 308 -34.99 -12.79 6.17
N SER A 309 -35.64 -11.80 5.57
CA SER A 309 -36.19 -10.65 6.27
C SER A 309 -37.69 -10.58 6.11
N GLU A 310 -38.41 -10.40 7.21
CA GLU A 310 -39.84 -10.08 7.18
C GLU A 310 -40.10 -8.58 7.03
N PHE A 311 -39.05 -7.77 7.19
CA PHE A 311 -39.09 -6.33 7.07
C PHE A 311 -39.00 -5.84 5.63
N MET A 312 -38.22 -6.54 4.76
CA MET A 312 -37.98 -6.18 3.36
C MET A 312 -38.71 -7.14 2.43
N GLN A 313 -39.61 -6.63 1.55
CA GLN A 313 -40.45 -7.48 0.70
C GLN A 313 -39.67 -8.36 -0.28
N ASP A 314 -38.60 -7.86 -0.85
CA ASP A 314 -37.75 -8.64 -1.77
C ASP A 314 -37.03 -9.82 -1.08
N TYR A 315 -36.96 -9.84 0.25
CA TYR A 315 -36.16 -10.80 1.01
C TYR A 315 -36.98 -11.76 1.89
N HIS A 316 -38.30 -11.90 1.62
CA HIS A 316 -39.12 -12.91 2.27
C HIS A 316 -38.75 -14.34 1.88
N ASP A 317 -38.33 -14.55 0.63
CA ASP A 317 -37.96 -15.87 0.07
C ASP A 317 -36.55 -15.91 -0.51
N VAL A 318 -35.85 -14.79 -0.51
CA VAL A 318 -34.44 -14.65 -0.86
C VAL A 318 -33.67 -14.19 0.37
N LYS A 319 -32.52 -14.80 0.65
CA LYS A 319 -31.70 -14.37 1.79
C LYS A 319 -31.07 -13.01 1.54
N PHE A 320 -31.15 -12.14 2.53
CA PHE A 320 -30.41 -10.89 2.57
C PHE A 320 -29.02 -11.12 3.18
N GLY A 321 -28.02 -10.39 2.69
CA GLY A 321 -26.61 -10.51 3.09
C GLY A 321 -26.27 -9.89 4.43
N TYR A 322 -26.86 -10.36 5.55
CA TYR A 322 -26.53 -9.87 6.88
C TYR A 322 -25.07 -10.14 7.28
N SER A 323 -24.38 -11.05 6.62
CA SER A 323 -22.93 -11.28 6.82
C SER A 323 -22.07 -10.05 6.51
N LEU A 324 -22.60 -9.12 5.70
CA LEU A 324 -21.95 -7.84 5.41
C LEU A 324 -21.89 -6.90 6.62
N PHE A 325 -22.73 -7.09 7.63
CA PHE A 325 -22.79 -6.27 8.84
C PHE A 325 -21.75 -6.64 9.89
N ARG A 326 -20.93 -7.67 9.64
CA ARG A 326 -19.81 -8.00 10.51
C ARG A 326 -18.74 -6.90 10.42
N PRO A 327 -18.46 -6.19 11.54
CA PRO A 327 -17.37 -5.19 11.54
C PRO A 327 -16.02 -5.85 11.26
N ARG A 328 -15.23 -5.26 10.37
CA ARG A 328 -13.92 -5.71 9.95
C ARG A 328 -13.09 -4.50 9.55
N GLY A 329 -11.80 -4.66 9.23
CA GLY A 329 -10.91 -3.55 9.12
C GLY A 329 -10.88 -2.74 10.43
N HIS A 330 -10.76 -1.45 10.37
CA HIS A 330 -10.68 -0.61 11.57
C HIS A 330 -11.95 -0.59 12.43
N TYR A 331 -13.09 -0.98 11.88
CA TYR A 331 -14.32 -1.01 12.65
C TYR A 331 -14.31 -2.01 13.79
N THR A 332 -13.26 -2.85 13.89
CA THR A 332 -13.02 -3.71 15.06
C THR A 332 -12.43 -2.96 16.25
N ARG A 333 -11.87 -1.76 16.07
CA ARG A 333 -11.02 -1.04 17.04
C ARG A 333 -11.74 -0.44 18.23
N SER A 334 -12.96 0.05 18.04
CA SER A 334 -13.76 0.63 19.14
C SER A 334 -15.23 0.25 19.04
N GLU A 335 -15.94 0.35 20.16
CA GLU A 335 -17.39 0.12 20.15
C GLU A 335 -18.14 1.23 19.39
N ALA A 336 -17.60 2.45 19.35
CA ALA A 336 -18.15 3.54 18.57
C ALA A 336 -18.08 3.22 17.07
N LEU A 337 -16.92 2.76 16.57
CA LEU A 337 -16.72 2.36 15.18
C LEU A 337 -17.57 1.13 14.81
N LYS A 338 -17.69 0.13 15.67
CA LYS A 338 -18.57 -1.03 15.45
C LYS A 338 -20.04 -0.61 15.29
N ARG A 339 -20.49 0.34 16.09
CA ARG A 339 -21.84 0.90 16.00
C ARG A 339 -22.01 1.72 14.72
N TYR A 340 -21.05 2.59 14.44
CA TYR A 340 -21.05 3.38 13.20
C TYR A 340 -21.12 2.46 11.97
N PHE A 341 -20.29 1.43 11.90
CA PHE A 341 -20.30 0.45 10.82
C PHE A 341 -21.68 -0.17 10.60
N ARG A 342 -22.30 -0.72 11.65
CA ARG A 342 -23.59 -1.40 11.53
C ARG A 342 -24.72 -0.43 11.17
N GLY A 343 -24.73 0.75 11.78
CA GLY A 343 -25.72 1.79 11.47
C GLY A 343 -25.60 2.31 10.05
N MET A 344 -24.38 2.56 9.60
CA MET A 344 -24.14 2.96 8.21
C MET A 344 -24.48 1.85 7.23
N MET A 345 -24.05 0.60 7.47
CA MET A 345 -24.45 -0.54 6.62
C MET A 345 -25.98 -0.69 6.54
N TRP A 346 -26.73 -0.38 7.62
CA TRP A 346 -28.18 -0.36 7.58
C TRP A 346 -28.71 0.69 6.60
N LEU A 347 -28.27 1.93 6.74
CA LEU A 347 -28.70 3.04 5.87
C LEU A 347 -28.25 2.87 4.40
N GLN A 348 -27.16 2.13 4.17
CA GLN A 348 -26.56 1.92 2.85
C GLN A 348 -27.15 0.73 2.10
N SER A 349 -27.53 -0.33 2.78
CA SER A 349 -27.84 -1.62 2.13
C SER A 349 -29.29 -2.08 2.27
N ILE A 350 -30.07 -1.55 3.24
CA ILE A 350 -31.49 -1.87 3.32
C ILE A 350 -32.26 -1.08 2.26
N PRO A 351 -32.84 -1.75 1.26
CA PRO A 351 -33.44 -1.08 0.14
C PRO A 351 -34.97 -0.90 0.29
N PHE A 352 -35.47 0.14 -0.35
CA PHE A 352 -36.87 0.24 -0.77
C PHE A 352 -36.93 -0.12 -2.26
N GLY A 353 -37.46 -1.29 -2.60
CA GLY A 353 -37.44 -1.81 -3.97
C GLY A 353 -38.54 -1.23 -4.84
N THR A 354 -38.22 -0.71 -6.01
CA THR A 354 -39.21 -0.10 -6.91
C THR A 354 -40.22 -1.12 -7.49
N ARG A 355 -40.02 -2.44 -7.31
CA ARG A 355 -41.00 -3.47 -7.66
C ARG A 355 -42.26 -3.40 -6.79
N HIS A 356 -42.15 -2.98 -5.53
CA HIS A 356 -43.18 -2.99 -4.52
C HIS A 356 -43.70 -1.58 -4.28
N MET A 357 -44.98 -1.36 -4.57
CA MET A 357 -45.60 -0.02 -4.44
C MET A 357 -45.62 0.48 -2.98
N ASP A 358 -45.70 -0.42 -2.01
CA ASP A 358 -45.64 -0.04 -0.60
C ASP A 358 -44.24 0.48 -0.23
N GLU A 359 -43.17 -0.17 -0.69
CA GLU A 359 -41.80 0.33 -0.44
C GLU A 359 -41.53 1.66 -1.18
N VAL A 360 -42.10 1.87 -2.38
CA VAL A 360 -42.10 3.18 -3.06
C VAL A 360 -42.82 4.23 -2.22
N ARG A 361 -43.99 3.89 -1.65
CA ARG A 361 -44.77 4.77 -0.78
C ARG A 361 -43.98 5.15 0.49
N GLU A 362 -43.29 4.19 1.09
CA GLU A 362 -42.41 4.38 2.24
C GLU A 362 -41.30 5.37 1.91
N ALA A 363 -40.58 5.18 0.81
CA ALA A 363 -39.52 6.09 0.37
C ALA A 363 -40.08 7.50 0.08
N VAL A 364 -41.25 7.62 -0.54
CA VAL A 364 -41.93 8.89 -0.79
C VAL A 364 -42.31 9.60 0.50
N LEU A 365 -42.78 8.88 1.51
CA LEU A 365 -43.11 9.46 2.82
C LEU A 365 -41.88 9.99 3.53
N ILE A 366 -40.76 9.23 3.49
CA ILE A 366 -39.45 9.69 4.01
C ILE A 366 -39.00 10.98 3.31
N ALA A 367 -39.09 11.04 1.98
CA ALA A 367 -38.73 12.21 1.20
C ALA A 367 -39.60 13.43 1.49
N CYS A 368 -40.92 13.20 1.71
CA CYS A 368 -41.85 14.24 2.12
C CYS A 368 -41.52 14.80 3.50
N ALA A 369 -41.20 13.92 4.44
CA ALA A 369 -40.85 14.33 5.81
C ALA A 369 -39.53 15.08 5.85
N ALA A 370 -38.51 14.61 5.12
CA ALA A 370 -37.21 15.24 5.00
C ALA A 370 -37.27 16.73 4.59
N LYS A 371 -38.32 17.11 3.84
CA LYS A 371 -38.59 18.49 3.43
C LYS A 371 -38.84 19.46 4.61
N TYR A 372 -39.23 18.94 5.78
CA TYR A 372 -39.52 19.71 6.97
C TYR A 372 -38.49 19.54 8.08
N GLU A 373 -37.48 18.69 7.87
CA GLU A 373 -36.42 18.37 8.83
C GLU A 373 -35.09 18.99 8.40
N ASP A 374 -35.01 20.32 8.40
CA ASP A 374 -33.84 21.08 7.90
C ASP A 374 -32.53 20.63 8.55
N GLN A 375 -32.51 20.31 9.86
CA GLN A 375 -31.27 19.89 10.53
C GLN A 375 -30.87 18.49 10.15
N ALA A 376 -31.82 17.54 10.05
CA ALA A 376 -31.56 16.19 9.58
C ALA A 376 -30.96 16.22 8.16
N MET A 377 -31.54 17.05 7.28
CA MET A 377 -31.04 17.17 5.91
C MET A 377 -29.68 17.84 5.81
N LYS A 378 -29.35 18.79 6.68
CA LYS A 378 -27.98 19.34 6.76
C LYS A 378 -26.97 18.29 7.17
N ASN A 379 -27.28 17.47 8.16
CA ASN A 379 -26.43 16.38 8.62
C ASN A 379 -26.22 15.34 7.50
N TYR A 380 -27.31 14.94 6.82
CA TYR A 380 -27.31 14.06 5.67
C TYR A 380 -26.43 14.61 4.54
N ASP A 381 -26.65 15.85 4.13
CA ASP A 381 -25.92 16.49 3.03
C ASP A 381 -24.44 16.63 3.32
N GLN A 382 -24.05 16.96 4.55
CA GLN A 382 -22.65 17.08 4.94
C GLN A 382 -21.92 15.74 4.81
N LEU A 383 -22.49 14.67 5.34
CA LEU A 383 -21.93 13.32 5.20
C LEU A 383 -21.91 12.87 3.74
N ASN A 384 -23.04 13.04 3.01
CA ASN A 384 -23.17 12.60 1.62
C ASN A 384 -22.17 13.29 0.70
N ARG A 385 -21.90 14.60 0.86
CA ARG A 385 -20.88 15.32 0.09
C ARG A 385 -19.47 14.81 0.38
N LEU A 386 -19.11 14.67 1.66
CA LEU A 386 -17.80 14.16 2.04
C LEU A 386 -17.53 12.79 1.42
N ILE A 387 -18.47 11.86 1.59
CA ILE A 387 -18.33 10.50 1.03
C ILE A 387 -18.28 10.52 -0.49
N THR A 388 -19.01 11.42 -1.16
CA THR A 388 -18.96 11.55 -2.61
C THR A 388 -17.60 12.02 -3.08
N LEU A 389 -16.99 12.99 -2.41
CA LEU A 389 -15.67 13.51 -2.74
C LEU A 389 -14.52 12.53 -2.45
N LEU A 390 -14.66 11.71 -1.42
CA LEU A 390 -13.66 10.71 -1.07
C LEU A 390 -13.82 9.43 -1.91
N MET A 391 -15.04 8.90 -2.04
CA MET A 391 -15.30 7.55 -2.51
C MET A 391 -16.04 7.47 -3.85
N GLY A 392 -16.83 8.47 -4.24
CA GLY A 392 -17.55 8.50 -5.51
C GLY A 392 -19.06 8.63 -5.42
N GLN A 393 -19.70 8.55 -6.59
CA GLN A 393 -21.15 8.71 -6.73
C GLN A 393 -21.94 7.50 -6.19
N PRO A 394 -23.19 7.69 -5.75
CA PRO A 394 -24.07 6.60 -5.32
C PRO A 394 -24.24 5.51 -6.38
N ASP A 395 -24.12 4.24 -5.98
CA ASP A 395 -24.32 3.07 -6.85
C ASP A 395 -25.80 2.72 -7.02
N ASN A 396 -26.67 3.07 -6.08
CA ASN A 396 -28.11 2.90 -6.13
C ASN A 396 -28.84 4.23 -6.05
N LEU A 397 -30.17 4.22 -6.25
CA LEU A 397 -31.02 5.40 -6.05
C LEU A 397 -30.89 5.87 -4.59
N SER A 398 -30.80 7.18 -4.38
CA SER A 398 -30.67 7.80 -3.08
C SER A 398 -31.94 8.56 -2.65
N LEU A 399 -32.04 8.89 -1.39
CA LEU A 399 -33.11 9.75 -0.85
C LEU A 399 -33.24 11.08 -1.62
N LEU A 400 -32.12 11.67 -2.09
CA LEU A 400 -32.15 12.94 -2.82
C LEU A 400 -32.93 12.86 -4.15
N GLN A 401 -32.79 11.76 -4.87
CA GLN A 401 -33.54 11.55 -6.13
C GLN A 401 -35.02 11.38 -5.88
N VAL A 402 -35.40 10.72 -4.79
CA VAL A 402 -36.83 10.63 -4.38
C VAL A 402 -37.37 12.02 -4.01
N ILE A 403 -36.61 12.80 -3.22
CA ILE A 403 -36.97 14.19 -2.87
C ILE A 403 -37.19 15.04 -4.13
N ASP A 404 -36.35 14.90 -5.15
CA ASP A 404 -36.47 15.67 -6.37
C ASP A 404 -37.69 15.28 -7.21
N GLU A 405 -38.05 14.00 -7.24
CA GLU A 405 -39.30 13.55 -7.87
C GLU A 405 -40.56 13.97 -7.11
N VAL A 406 -40.50 13.94 -5.77
CA VAL A 406 -41.59 14.42 -4.91
C VAL A 406 -41.81 15.93 -5.08
N LYS A 407 -40.75 16.72 -5.24
CA LYS A 407 -40.85 18.18 -5.49
C LYS A 407 -41.61 18.51 -6.79
N LYS A 408 -41.67 17.61 -7.77
CA LYS A 408 -42.37 17.79 -9.04
C LYS A 408 -43.88 17.57 -8.91
N SER A 409 -44.33 16.91 -7.83
CA SER A 409 -45.75 16.74 -7.55
C SER A 409 -46.39 18.00 -6.99
N ASN A 410 -47.61 18.26 -7.42
CA ASN A 410 -48.45 19.35 -6.91
C ASN A 410 -49.38 18.93 -5.77
N LEU A 411 -49.37 17.65 -5.34
CA LEU A 411 -50.21 17.11 -4.30
C LEU A 411 -49.66 17.44 -2.91
N GLN A 412 -50.60 17.58 -1.94
CA GLN A 412 -50.20 17.58 -0.54
C GLN A 412 -49.84 16.16 -0.10
N LEU A 413 -49.07 16.02 0.99
CA LEU A 413 -48.53 14.72 1.42
C LEU A 413 -49.63 13.64 1.58
N ASN A 414 -50.71 13.93 2.26
CA ASN A 414 -51.78 12.95 2.50
C ASN A 414 -52.44 12.49 1.19
N ASP A 415 -52.61 13.41 0.24
CA ASP A 415 -53.15 13.09 -1.09
C ASP A 415 -52.12 12.29 -1.88
N LEU A 416 -50.85 12.65 -1.82
CA LEU A 416 -49.76 12.01 -2.55
C LEU A 416 -49.59 10.54 -2.12
N ILE A 417 -49.58 10.25 -0.82
CA ILE A 417 -49.37 8.89 -0.29
C ILE A 417 -50.52 7.94 -0.71
N ASN A 418 -51.70 8.47 -0.94
CA ASN A 418 -52.88 7.71 -1.36
C ASN A 418 -53.16 7.77 -2.88
N ASP A 419 -52.45 8.56 -3.67
CA ASP A 419 -52.63 8.67 -5.13
C ASP A 419 -51.77 7.65 -5.87
N GLU A 420 -52.33 6.50 -6.19
CA GLU A 420 -51.67 5.42 -6.93
C GLU A 420 -51.10 5.89 -8.31
N LYS A 421 -51.73 6.88 -8.95
CA LYS A 421 -51.25 7.41 -10.24
C LYS A 421 -49.99 8.22 -10.09
N GLU A 422 -49.94 9.05 -9.07
CA GLU A 422 -48.77 9.88 -8.82
C GLU A 422 -47.60 9.05 -8.24
N LEU A 423 -47.86 8.08 -7.37
CA LEU A 423 -46.90 7.10 -6.92
C LEU A 423 -46.30 6.30 -8.09
N THR A 424 -47.18 5.88 -9.06
CA THR A 424 -46.72 5.20 -10.28
C THR A 424 -45.84 6.11 -11.14
N ARG A 425 -46.21 7.39 -11.31
CA ARG A 425 -45.34 8.38 -12.01
C ARG A 425 -43.98 8.51 -11.35
N ILE A 426 -43.94 8.66 -10.03
CA ILE A 426 -42.69 8.78 -9.28
C ILE A 426 -41.85 7.52 -9.44
N LYS A 427 -42.47 6.33 -9.30
CA LYS A 427 -41.81 5.04 -9.52
C LYS A 427 -41.18 4.93 -10.89
N GLU A 428 -41.95 5.25 -11.95
CA GLU A 428 -41.47 5.20 -13.33
C GLU A 428 -40.31 6.16 -13.58
N ALA A 429 -40.37 7.37 -13.01
CA ALA A 429 -39.29 8.33 -13.09
C ALA A 429 -38.02 7.84 -12.35
N LEU A 430 -38.16 7.24 -11.16
CA LEU A 430 -37.05 6.64 -10.43
C LEU A 430 -36.45 5.45 -11.16
N ASP A 431 -37.28 4.60 -11.76
CA ASP A 431 -36.82 3.49 -12.63
C ASP A 431 -36.05 4.00 -13.85
N GLU A 432 -36.48 5.09 -14.47
CA GLU A 432 -35.76 5.70 -15.60
C GLU A 432 -34.38 6.24 -15.14
N ILE A 433 -34.33 6.92 -13.98
CA ILE A 433 -33.07 7.42 -13.40
C ILE A 433 -32.15 6.24 -13.08
N GLY A 434 -32.63 5.24 -12.35
CA GLY A 434 -31.85 4.07 -11.94
C GLY A 434 -31.35 3.24 -13.13
N ASN A 435 -32.10 3.16 -14.23
CA ASN A 435 -31.68 2.47 -15.45
C ASN A 435 -30.56 3.21 -16.22
N LYS A 436 -30.44 4.52 -16.05
CA LYS A 436 -29.41 5.36 -16.66
C LYS A 436 -28.19 5.54 -15.77
N GLN A 437 -28.33 5.35 -14.48
CA GLN A 437 -27.26 5.54 -13.51
C GLN A 437 -26.13 4.53 -13.74
N THR A 438 -24.89 4.99 -13.73
CA THR A 438 -23.72 4.12 -13.68
C THR A 438 -23.69 3.38 -12.36
N ARG A 439 -23.72 2.06 -12.40
CA ARG A 439 -23.70 1.22 -11.21
C ARG A 439 -23.28 -0.21 -11.52
N ILE A 440 -22.88 -0.89 -10.46
CA ILE A 440 -22.55 -2.32 -10.49
C ILE A 440 -23.85 -3.10 -10.45
N ARG A 441 -24.12 -3.89 -11.49
CA ARG A 441 -25.36 -4.67 -11.61
C ARG A 441 -25.08 -6.16 -11.62
N PRO A 442 -25.66 -6.96 -10.71
CA PRO A 442 -25.58 -8.41 -10.80
C PRO A 442 -26.25 -8.90 -12.10
N ALA A 443 -25.65 -9.90 -12.74
CA ALA A 443 -26.15 -10.43 -14.00
C ALA A 443 -27.53 -11.09 -13.88
N PHE A 444 -27.90 -11.59 -12.71
CA PHE A 444 -29.17 -12.26 -12.41
C PHE A 444 -29.74 -11.71 -11.09
N GLU A 445 -30.82 -10.95 -11.19
CA GLU A 445 -31.50 -10.39 -10.02
C GLU A 445 -32.82 -11.09 -9.74
N LYS A 446 -32.98 -11.61 -8.52
CA LYS A 446 -34.25 -12.14 -8.00
C LYS A 446 -35.07 -11.08 -7.26
N THR A 447 -34.42 -9.99 -6.88
CA THR A 447 -34.94 -8.83 -6.15
C THR A 447 -35.29 -7.68 -7.08
N SER A 448 -35.70 -6.55 -6.56
CA SER A 448 -35.99 -5.35 -7.33
C SER A 448 -34.75 -4.90 -8.11
N HIS A 449 -34.94 -4.60 -9.41
CA HIS A 449 -33.86 -4.13 -10.27
C HIS A 449 -33.33 -2.76 -9.85
N ASN A 450 -34.23 -1.84 -9.50
CA ASN A 450 -33.88 -0.55 -8.92
C ASN A 450 -34.20 -0.56 -7.42
N LYS A 451 -33.27 -0.06 -6.62
CA LYS A 451 -33.33 -0.01 -5.16
C LYS A 451 -33.03 1.40 -4.71
N ILE A 452 -33.85 1.91 -3.78
CA ILE A 452 -33.65 3.19 -3.13
C ILE A 452 -33.03 2.87 -1.78
N CYS A 453 -31.86 3.41 -1.49
CA CYS A 453 -31.24 3.37 -0.17
C CYS A 453 -31.14 4.78 0.39
N ILE A 454 -31.18 4.93 1.71
CA ILE A 454 -31.07 6.26 2.34
C ILE A 454 -29.72 6.88 2.02
N LEU A 455 -28.64 6.14 2.24
CA LEU A 455 -27.23 6.52 1.93
C LEU A 455 -26.56 5.41 1.11
N PRO A 456 -26.80 5.28 -0.21
CA PRO A 456 -26.28 4.17 -1.00
C PRO A 456 -24.77 4.03 -0.90
N GLN A 457 -24.29 2.79 -1.01
CA GLN A 457 -22.87 2.52 -1.25
C GLN A 457 -22.40 3.21 -2.53
N ARG A 458 -21.09 3.35 -2.71
CA ARG A 458 -20.49 4.13 -3.79
C ARG A 458 -20.03 3.24 -4.93
N TYR A 459 -20.28 3.73 -6.14
CA TYR A 459 -19.72 3.13 -7.35
C TYR A 459 -18.21 3.24 -7.35
N GLN A 460 -17.53 2.13 -7.63
CA GLN A 460 -16.09 2.07 -7.80
C GLN A 460 -15.74 1.45 -9.16
N PRO A 461 -14.86 2.05 -9.96
CA PRO A 461 -14.50 1.55 -11.30
C PRO A 461 -13.91 0.14 -11.28
N ASP A 462 -13.10 -0.18 -10.29
CA ASP A 462 -12.51 -1.51 -10.12
C ASP A 462 -13.56 -2.58 -9.83
N ALA A 463 -14.57 -2.27 -9.04
CA ALA A 463 -15.66 -3.19 -8.75
C ALA A 463 -16.54 -3.48 -10.00
N GLU A 464 -16.71 -2.50 -10.92
CA GLU A 464 -17.34 -2.72 -12.23
C GLU A 464 -16.51 -3.70 -13.07
N VAL A 465 -15.17 -3.55 -13.07
CA VAL A 465 -14.27 -4.48 -13.76
C VAL A 465 -14.39 -5.88 -13.17
N LEU A 466 -14.26 -6.03 -11.85
CA LEU A 466 -14.36 -7.33 -11.18
C LEU A 466 -15.71 -8.01 -11.48
N GLN A 467 -16.83 -7.25 -11.49
CA GLN A 467 -18.15 -7.77 -11.81
C GLN A 467 -18.27 -8.26 -13.26
N THR A 468 -17.56 -7.62 -14.21
CA THR A 468 -17.64 -7.90 -15.64
C THR A 468 -16.69 -9.02 -16.05
N MET A 469 -15.56 -9.18 -15.37
CA MET A 469 -14.50 -10.13 -15.74
C MET A 469 -14.75 -11.57 -15.26
N VAL A 470 -16.02 -11.95 -15.07
CA VAL A 470 -16.47 -13.30 -14.72
C VAL A 470 -17.44 -13.87 -15.74
N ASP A 471 -17.49 -15.20 -15.87
CA ASP A 471 -18.39 -15.92 -16.78
C ASP A 471 -19.77 -16.08 -16.16
N ASN A 472 -20.70 -15.22 -16.53
CA ASN A 472 -22.09 -15.27 -16.11
C ASN A 472 -23.03 -15.96 -17.12
N ASP A 473 -22.53 -16.37 -18.28
CA ASP A 473 -23.37 -16.88 -19.41
C ASP A 473 -23.44 -18.40 -19.44
N ASN A 474 -22.47 -19.11 -18.92
CA ASN A 474 -22.35 -20.55 -19.00
C ASN A 474 -22.75 -21.28 -17.70
N LYS A 475 -23.27 -22.52 -17.82
CA LYS A 475 -23.58 -23.40 -16.70
C LYS A 475 -22.93 -24.78 -16.93
N PRO A 476 -21.91 -25.18 -16.15
CA PRO A 476 -21.26 -24.40 -15.08
C PRO A 476 -20.34 -23.30 -15.64
N THR A 477 -20.08 -22.29 -14.82
CA THR A 477 -19.20 -21.17 -15.15
C THR A 477 -17.79 -21.63 -15.51
N LYS A 478 -17.14 -20.93 -16.43
CA LYS A 478 -15.73 -21.17 -16.83
C LYS A 478 -14.75 -20.24 -16.12
N ARG A 479 -15.25 -19.17 -15.51
CA ARG A 479 -14.51 -18.24 -14.69
C ARG A 479 -15.46 -17.69 -13.62
N ASP A 480 -15.35 -18.20 -12.42
CA ASP A 480 -16.28 -17.93 -11.33
C ASP A 480 -15.87 -16.75 -10.43
N VAL A 481 -14.58 -16.41 -10.41
CA VAL A 481 -14.05 -15.26 -9.69
C VAL A 481 -13.15 -14.42 -10.60
N PRO A 482 -13.13 -13.09 -10.43
CA PRO A 482 -12.17 -12.21 -11.08
C PRO A 482 -10.81 -12.28 -10.35
N LYS A 483 -9.85 -11.43 -10.80
CA LYS A 483 -8.53 -11.26 -10.19
C LYS A 483 -8.19 -9.78 -10.07
N GLY A 484 -7.35 -9.39 -9.13
CA GLY A 484 -6.85 -8.04 -9.04
C GLY A 484 -6.15 -7.58 -10.32
N LEU A 485 -5.47 -8.48 -11.02
CA LEU A 485 -4.87 -8.23 -12.34
C LEU A 485 -5.87 -7.75 -13.39
N ASP A 486 -7.15 -8.17 -13.33
CA ASP A 486 -8.18 -7.74 -14.30
C ASP A 486 -8.36 -6.22 -14.28
N PHE A 487 -8.36 -5.64 -13.10
CA PHE A 487 -8.52 -4.19 -12.94
C PHE A 487 -7.33 -3.45 -13.57
N PHE A 488 -6.10 -3.82 -13.27
CA PHE A 488 -4.93 -3.15 -13.84
C PHE A 488 -4.78 -3.41 -15.35
N ALA A 489 -5.15 -4.60 -15.84
CA ALA A 489 -5.22 -4.87 -17.29
C ALA A 489 -6.27 -3.98 -17.97
N ALA A 490 -7.44 -3.77 -17.36
CA ALA A 490 -8.46 -2.85 -17.86
C ALA A 490 -7.99 -1.38 -17.85
N MET A 491 -7.17 -0.98 -16.88
CA MET A 491 -6.51 0.33 -16.88
C MET A 491 -5.40 0.47 -17.94
N GLY A 492 -5.07 -0.60 -18.66
CA GLY A 492 -4.06 -0.61 -19.72
C GLY A 492 -2.65 -0.95 -19.27
N VAL A 493 -2.48 -1.57 -18.11
CA VAL A 493 -1.17 -2.05 -17.63
C VAL A 493 -0.76 -3.29 -18.41
N ALA A 494 0.25 -3.16 -19.25
CA ALA A 494 0.65 -4.19 -20.22
C ALA A 494 1.15 -5.48 -19.54
N SER A 495 1.89 -5.38 -18.42
CA SER A 495 2.39 -6.54 -17.68
C SER A 495 1.25 -7.35 -17.05
N ALA A 496 0.21 -6.70 -16.52
CA ALA A 496 -0.98 -7.38 -16.00
C ALA A 496 -1.72 -8.15 -17.10
N GLU A 497 -1.92 -7.52 -18.26
CA GLU A 497 -2.57 -8.16 -19.43
C GLU A 497 -1.75 -9.35 -19.95
N GLN A 498 -0.43 -9.24 -20.02
CA GLN A 498 0.45 -10.34 -20.45
C GLN A 498 0.35 -11.55 -19.52
N ILE A 499 0.32 -11.33 -18.20
CA ILE A 499 0.17 -12.41 -17.22
C ILE A 499 -1.18 -13.09 -17.39
N LEU A 500 -2.28 -12.33 -17.49
CA LEU A 500 -3.62 -12.87 -17.70
C LEU A 500 -3.75 -13.69 -18.99
N LYS A 501 -3.13 -13.22 -20.09
CA LYS A 501 -3.13 -13.93 -21.38
C LYS A 501 -2.25 -15.19 -21.37
N ALA A 502 -1.23 -15.25 -20.54
CA ALA A 502 -0.41 -16.45 -20.36
C ALA A 502 -1.15 -17.56 -19.58
N GLU A 503 -2.15 -17.21 -18.79
CA GLU A 503 -2.99 -18.17 -18.08
C GLU A 503 -3.96 -18.88 -19.04
N LYS A 504 -4.22 -20.16 -18.79
CA LYS A 504 -5.20 -20.93 -19.58
C LYS A 504 -6.61 -20.56 -19.12
N ASN A 505 -7.23 -19.64 -19.82
CA ASN A 505 -8.62 -19.26 -19.58
C ASN A 505 -9.56 -20.07 -20.51
N GLU A 506 -10.54 -20.80 -19.95
CA GLU A 506 -11.54 -21.54 -20.69
C GLU A 506 -12.76 -20.69 -21.10
N TRP A 507 -12.93 -19.53 -20.50
CA TRP A 507 -14.03 -18.61 -20.83
C TRP A 507 -13.75 -17.85 -22.12
N LYS A 508 -14.54 -18.14 -23.15
CA LYS A 508 -14.37 -17.52 -24.48
C LYS A 508 -14.76 -16.04 -24.54
N GLY A 509 -15.48 -15.55 -23.54
CA GLY A 509 -15.89 -14.16 -23.43
C GLY A 509 -14.79 -13.23 -22.89
N PHE A 510 -13.71 -13.78 -22.35
CA PHE A 510 -12.67 -13.04 -21.61
C PHE A 510 -12.09 -11.86 -22.41
N ASP A 511 -11.58 -12.09 -23.61
CA ASP A 511 -10.96 -11.04 -24.42
C ASP A 511 -11.94 -9.90 -24.74
N ASN A 512 -13.20 -10.26 -25.05
CA ASN A 512 -14.23 -9.25 -25.33
C ASN A 512 -14.61 -8.44 -24.08
N ALA A 513 -14.72 -9.09 -22.93
CA ALA A 513 -15.00 -8.42 -21.66
C ALA A 513 -13.84 -7.48 -21.28
N LEU A 514 -12.59 -7.92 -21.45
CA LEU A 514 -11.42 -7.10 -21.16
C LEU A 514 -11.36 -5.86 -22.07
N GLU A 515 -11.56 -6.01 -23.37
CA GLU A 515 -11.58 -4.85 -24.28
C GLU A 515 -12.73 -3.88 -23.98
N GLN A 516 -13.91 -4.40 -23.61
CA GLN A 516 -15.03 -3.57 -23.15
C GLN A 516 -14.65 -2.76 -21.90
N MET A 517 -13.97 -3.38 -20.93
CA MET A 517 -13.54 -2.70 -19.71
C MET A 517 -12.40 -1.71 -19.96
N LYS A 518 -11.48 -2.00 -20.87
CA LYS A 518 -10.47 -1.02 -21.30
C LYS A 518 -11.13 0.24 -21.89
N GLU A 519 -12.08 0.08 -22.80
CA GLU A 519 -12.83 1.23 -23.34
C GLU A 519 -13.57 1.97 -22.23
N ARG A 520 -14.19 1.26 -21.29
CA ARG A 520 -14.91 1.83 -20.14
C ARG A 520 -13.99 2.64 -19.25
N MET A 521 -12.78 2.14 -18.94
CA MET A 521 -11.80 2.84 -18.09
C MET A 521 -11.29 4.14 -18.72
N THR A 522 -11.33 4.30 -20.05
CA THR A 522 -11.00 5.59 -20.69
C THR A 522 -12.05 6.68 -20.45
N GLN A 523 -13.26 6.32 -20.02
CA GLN A 523 -14.38 7.23 -19.76
C GLN A 523 -14.44 7.69 -18.31
N ILE A 524 -13.62 7.12 -17.43
CA ILE A 524 -13.56 7.48 -16.00
C ILE A 524 -12.78 8.78 -15.82
N ASP A 525 -13.35 9.72 -15.06
CA ASP A 525 -12.62 10.87 -14.56
C ASP A 525 -11.82 10.46 -13.32
N TRP A 526 -10.56 10.14 -13.53
CA TRP A 526 -9.65 9.70 -12.47
C TRP A 526 -9.30 10.80 -11.46
N GLN A 527 -9.69 12.05 -11.71
CA GLN A 527 -9.50 13.17 -10.80
C GLN A 527 -10.73 13.48 -9.92
N GLU A 528 -11.85 12.77 -10.14
CA GLU A 528 -13.14 13.06 -9.50
C GLU A 528 -13.09 12.85 -7.98
N THR A 529 -12.42 11.80 -7.50
CA THR A 529 -12.42 11.41 -6.08
C THR A 529 -11.04 11.02 -5.57
N THR A 530 -10.87 11.02 -4.25
CA THR A 530 -9.62 10.55 -3.63
C THR A 530 -9.34 9.07 -3.99
N CYS A 531 -10.35 8.20 -3.99
CA CYS A 531 -10.20 6.80 -4.41
C CYS A 531 -9.71 6.65 -5.84
N THR A 532 -10.33 7.34 -6.80
CA THR A 532 -9.93 7.24 -8.21
C THR A 532 -8.56 7.84 -8.46
N GLN A 533 -8.19 8.92 -7.74
CA GLN A 533 -6.84 9.49 -7.80
C GLN A 533 -5.78 8.52 -7.23
N TRP A 534 -6.09 7.79 -6.16
CA TRP A 534 -5.19 6.76 -5.64
C TRP A 534 -4.97 5.66 -6.68
N MET A 535 -6.05 5.12 -7.28
CA MET A 535 -5.94 4.13 -8.37
C MET A 535 -5.10 4.64 -9.54
N GLN A 536 -5.25 5.92 -9.92
CA GLN A 536 -4.43 6.53 -10.97
C GLN A 536 -2.95 6.65 -10.55
N THR A 537 -2.68 7.00 -9.31
CA THR A 537 -1.32 7.09 -8.77
C THR A 537 -0.63 5.73 -8.82
N LEU A 538 -1.35 4.67 -8.47
CA LEU A 538 -0.86 3.29 -8.60
C LEU A 538 -0.53 2.93 -10.06
N LYS A 539 -1.38 3.32 -11.01
CA LYS A 539 -1.10 3.07 -12.43
C LYS A 539 0.21 3.69 -12.89
N VAL A 540 0.56 4.88 -12.40
CA VAL A 540 1.82 5.58 -12.78
C VAL A 540 3.06 4.76 -12.42
N LEU A 541 3.06 3.95 -11.35
CA LEU A 541 4.16 3.03 -11.04
C LEU A 541 4.43 2.05 -12.18
N THR A 542 3.41 1.63 -12.91
CA THR A 542 3.51 0.64 -14.00
C THR A 542 3.71 1.28 -15.37
N ASP A 543 3.67 2.61 -15.50
CA ASP A 543 3.83 3.31 -16.76
C ASP A 543 5.29 3.24 -17.26
N LYS A 544 5.45 2.91 -18.54
CA LYS A 544 6.76 2.74 -19.20
C LYS A 544 7.29 3.99 -19.89
N GLU A 545 6.54 5.08 -19.88
CA GLU A 545 6.99 6.33 -20.46
C GLU A 545 8.21 6.86 -19.69
N GLY A 546 9.31 7.11 -20.41
CA GLY A 546 10.57 7.56 -19.81
C GLY A 546 11.47 6.46 -19.21
N LYS A 547 11.07 5.18 -19.21
CA LYS A 547 11.87 4.06 -18.68
C LYS A 547 13.26 3.92 -19.30
N GLN A 548 13.50 4.47 -20.48
CA GLN A 548 14.85 4.49 -21.10
C GLN A 548 15.87 5.31 -20.29
N GLN A 549 15.43 6.18 -19.41
CA GLN A 549 16.27 6.98 -18.50
C GLN A 549 16.35 6.37 -17.10
N MET A 550 15.58 5.30 -16.83
CA MET A 550 15.58 4.61 -15.55
C MET A 550 16.82 3.74 -15.36
N PRO A 551 17.20 3.42 -14.12
CA PRO A 551 18.25 2.46 -13.82
C PRO A 551 18.01 1.10 -14.50
N TYR A 552 19.10 0.40 -14.78
CA TYR A 552 19.09 -0.85 -15.55
C TYR A 552 18.17 -1.94 -14.97
N PHE A 553 18.01 -2.02 -13.64
CA PHE A 553 17.13 -3.00 -12.99
C PHE A 553 15.65 -2.67 -13.18
N MET A 554 15.27 -1.39 -13.29
CA MET A 554 13.87 -0.96 -13.45
C MET A 554 13.29 -1.17 -14.85
N VAL A 555 14.13 -1.53 -15.84
CA VAL A 555 13.69 -1.80 -17.21
C VAL A 555 13.52 -3.30 -17.50
N THR A 556 13.68 -4.16 -16.49
CA THR A 556 13.54 -5.60 -16.61
C THR A 556 12.06 -6.03 -16.52
N PRO A 557 11.66 -7.16 -17.15
CA PRO A 557 10.32 -7.73 -16.99
C PRO A 557 10.02 -8.16 -15.53
N GLU A 558 11.05 -8.52 -14.77
CA GLU A 558 10.96 -8.89 -13.37
C GLU A 558 10.62 -7.66 -12.50
N TRP A 559 11.16 -6.49 -12.83
CA TRP A 559 10.78 -5.25 -12.15
C TRP A 559 9.33 -4.85 -12.46
N ASP A 560 8.83 -5.09 -13.67
CA ASP A 560 7.41 -4.88 -13.98
C ASP A 560 6.50 -5.74 -13.08
N LYS A 561 6.94 -6.94 -12.66
CA LYS A 561 6.20 -7.76 -11.69
C LYS A 561 6.36 -7.24 -10.25
N LYS A 562 7.52 -6.64 -9.89
CA LYS A 562 7.69 -5.95 -8.61
C LYS A 562 6.74 -4.76 -8.53
N ASP A 563 6.64 -3.96 -9.59
CA ASP A 563 5.68 -2.87 -9.65
C ASP A 563 4.24 -3.37 -9.54
N LEU A 564 3.88 -4.46 -10.23
CA LEU A 564 2.55 -5.09 -10.08
C LEU A 564 2.28 -5.59 -8.67
N ASN A 565 3.27 -6.16 -7.98
CA ASN A 565 3.11 -6.54 -6.58
C ASN A 565 2.81 -5.32 -5.70
N ALA A 566 3.56 -4.21 -5.86
CA ALA A 566 3.36 -2.99 -5.11
C ALA A 566 1.97 -2.37 -5.36
N VAL A 567 1.55 -2.24 -6.63
CA VAL A 567 0.26 -1.62 -6.96
C VAL A 567 -0.94 -2.48 -6.55
N LEU A 568 -0.85 -3.80 -6.68
CA LEU A 568 -1.91 -4.72 -6.24
C LEU A 568 -2.01 -4.77 -4.72
N ALA A 569 -0.89 -4.75 -4.01
CA ALA A 569 -0.88 -4.68 -2.56
C ALA A 569 -1.50 -3.36 -2.06
N SER A 570 -1.09 -2.22 -2.60
CA SER A 570 -1.68 -0.93 -2.23
C SER A 570 -3.13 -0.78 -2.69
N TRP A 571 -3.53 -1.41 -3.78
CA TRP A 571 -4.94 -1.51 -4.14
C TRP A 571 -5.73 -2.37 -3.15
N ALA A 572 -5.16 -3.46 -2.62
CA ALA A 572 -5.78 -4.23 -1.54
C ALA A 572 -5.92 -3.39 -0.26
N GLU A 573 -4.93 -2.53 0.07
CA GLU A 573 -5.02 -1.51 1.14
C GLU A 573 -6.19 -0.55 0.88
N LEU A 574 -6.32 0.00 -0.33
CA LEU A 574 -7.46 0.86 -0.70
C LEU A 574 -8.80 0.13 -0.54
N LYS A 575 -8.89 -1.15 -0.93
CA LYS A 575 -10.13 -1.95 -0.77
C LYS A 575 -10.44 -2.22 0.69
N HIS A 576 -9.43 -2.44 1.50
CA HIS A 576 -9.56 -2.53 2.95
C HIS A 576 -10.10 -1.22 3.53
N ASP A 577 -9.53 -0.08 3.16
CA ASP A 577 -9.95 1.24 3.62
C ASP A 577 -11.37 1.59 3.16
N ALA A 578 -11.73 1.21 1.94
CA ALA A 578 -13.06 1.39 1.38
C ALA A 578 -14.10 0.38 1.89
N ILE A 579 -13.76 -0.56 2.76
CA ILE A 579 -14.65 -1.63 3.26
C ILE A 579 -15.86 -1.14 4.04
N LEU A 580 -15.72 -0.03 4.66
CA LEU A 580 -16.59 1.06 5.00
C LEU A 580 -15.72 2.26 5.25
N TYR A 581 -14.45 2.20 5.21
CA TYR A 581 -13.33 3.11 5.50
C TYR A 581 -12.47 2.63 6.71
N ALA A 582 -11.19 2.67 6.74
CA ALA A 582 -10.15 1.95 7.45
C ALA A 582 -9.54 2.41 8.78
N LYS A 583 -8.41 1.76 9.31
CA LYS A 583 -7.50 2.30 10.33
C LYS A 583 -6.67 1.38 11.29
N GLN A 584 -5.58 1.66 12.06
CA GLN A 584 -4.62 2.47 12.76
C GLN A 584 -3.70 1.86 13.88
N PRO A 585 -2.84 2.44 14.84
CA PRO A 585 -1.75 3.34 15.19
C PRO A 585 -0.46 2.86 15.96
N ALA A 586 0.56 3.51 16.41
CA ALA A 586 1.56 4.49 16.75
C ALA A 586 2.78 4.14 17.65
N GLY A 587 3.92 4.70 17.78
CA GLY A 587 4.82 5.63 18.20
C GLY A 587 6.19 5.44 18.82
N ALA A 588 7.31 6.03 18.41
CA ALA A 588 8.48 6.82 18.87
C ALA A 588 9.65 6.18 19.66
N GLU A 589 10.93 6.59 19.68
CA GLU A 589 11.84 7.67 19.63
C GLU A 589 13.26 7.35 20.16
N CYS A 590 14.42 7.98 19.87
CA CYS A 590 15.34 8.97 20.45
C CYS A 590 16.82 8.86 20.11
N GLY A 591 17.59 9.98 20.07
CA GLY A 591 18.96 10.12 19.64
C GLY A 591 20.03 10.57 20.66
N GLY A 592 21.30 10.64 20.24
CA GLY A 592 22.46 11.19 21.00
C GLY A 592 23.76 11.18 20.19
N GLY A 593 24.66 12.13 20.38
CA GLY A 593 25.78 12.45 19.51
C GLY A 593 27.19 12.07 19.99
N SER A 594 28.19 12.12 19.11
CA SER A 594 29.59 11.74 19.23
C SER A 594 30.54 12.87 18.79
N ASP A 595 31.77 12.87 19.34
CA ASP A 595 32.82 13.87 19.09
C ASP A 595 33.60 13.68 17.78
N VAL A 596 33.37 12.59 17.07
CA VAL A 596 33.93 12.32 15.75
C VAL A 596 32.78 12.20 14.75
N PRO A 597 32.89 12.84 13.54
CA PRO A 597 31.80 12.75 12.56
C PRO A 597 31.49 11.29 12.20
N GLU A 598 30.19 10.96 12.16
CA GLU A 598 29.75 9.66 11.69
C GLU A 598 30.08 9.46 10.20
N PRO A 599 30.34 8.21 9.76
CA PRO A 599 30.53 7.93 8.36
C PRO A 599 29.22 8.09 7.58
N VAL A 600 29.36 8.35 6.27
CA VAL A 600 28.22 8.44 5.36
C VAL A 600 27.91 7.06 4.80
N VAL A 601 26.69 6.60 4.99
CA VAL A 601 26.13 5.38 4.39
C VAL A 601 25.39 5.79 3.11
N LYS A 602 25.90 5.44 1.95
CA LYS A 602 25.32 5.79 0.64
C LYS A 602 24.10 4.94 0.34
N GLY A 603 22.90 5.45 0.61
CA GLY A 603 21.63 4.85 0.23
C GLY A 603 21.18 5.24 -1.19
N TYR A 604 20.02 4.72 -1.61
CA TYR A 604 19.39 4.95 -2.91
C TYR A 604 17.87 5.01 -2.77
N VAL A 605 17.20 5.90 -3.50
CA VAL A 605 15.74 5.99 -3.55
C VAL A 605 15.26 5.40 -4.88
N GLU A 606 14.18 4.61 -4.87
CA GLU A 606 13.55 4.12 -6.10
C GLU A 606 13.17 5.31 -7.01
N PRO A 607 13.85 5.54 -8.13
CA PRO A 607 13.77 6.82 -8.84
C PRO A 607 12.59 6.88 -9.79
N ASN A 608 11.39 6.96 -9.23
CA ASN A 608 10.13 7.12 -9.95
C ASN A 608 9.55 8.52 -9.72
N SER A 609 10.13 9.55 -10.34
CA SER A 609 9.67 10.95 -10.21
C SER A 609 8.21 11.14 -10.58
N GLY A 610 7.69 10.34 -11.53
CA GLY A 610 6.27 10.37 -11.91
C GLY A 610 5.36 9.99 -10.76
N PHE A 611 5.69 8.91 -10.07
CA PHE A 611 4.97 8.46 -8.89
C PHE A 611 5.03 9.49 -7.75
N TRP A 612 6.22 9.96 -7.37
CA TRP A 612 6.37 10.92 -6.27
C TRP A 612 5.58 12.21 -6.47
N LYS A 613 5.53 12.73 -7.71
CA LYS A 613 4.70 13.89 -8.07
C LYS A 613 3.22 13.61 -7.87
N LYS A 614 2.75 12.44 -8.29
CA LYS A 614 1.35 12.03 -8.13
C LYS A 614 0.99 11.75 -6.67
N ALA A 615 1.90 11.21 -5.90
CA ALA A 615 1.73 11.01 -4.46
C ALA A 615 1.53 12.34 -3.71
N ILE A 616 2.32 13.35 -4.03
CA ILE A 616 2.18 14.71 -3.47
C ILE A 616 0.83 15.32 -3.89
N GLU A 617 0.45 15.23 -5.18
CA GLU A 617 -0.83 15.72 -5.69
C GLU A 617 -2.02 15.05 -4.98
N LEU A 618 -1.93 13.74 -4.73
CA LEU A 618 -2.94 12.97 -4.01
C LEU A 618 -3.11 13.45 -2.56
N LEU A 619 -2.01 13.70 -1.84
CA LEU A 619 -2.03 14.30 -0.50
C LEU A 619 -2.67 15.68 -0.48
N ASP A 620 -2.29 16.56 -1.42
CA ASP A 620 -2.82 17.92 -1.53
C ASP A 620 -4.32 17.94 -1.79
N ASN A 621 -4.79 17.07 -2.68
CA ASN A 621 -6.20 16.96 -3.01
C ASN A 621 -7.02 16.37 -1.84
N THR A 622 -6.50 15.38 -1.13
CA THR A 622 -7.12 14.82 0.07
C THR A 622 -7.27 15.87 1.16
N GLU A 623 -6.20 16.62 1.47
CA GLU A 623 -6.25 17.71 2.43
C GLU A 623 -7.25 18.80 2.03
N LYS A 624 -7.31 19.12 0.74
CA LYS A 624 -8.26 20.12 0.20
C LYS A 624 -9.71 19.70 0.40
N VAL A 625 -10.05 18.43 0.15
CA VAL A 625 -11.40 17.88 0.39
C VAL A 625 -11.78 18.03 1.86
N LEU A 626 -10.89 17.65 2.77
CA LEU A 626 -11.14 17.77 4.21
C LEU A 626 -11.32 19.22 4.67
N LYS A 627 -10.53 20.15 4.13
CA LYS A 627 -10.68 21.60 4.41
C LYS A 627 -12.03 22.13 3.92
N GLN A 628 -12.45 21.77 2.71
CA GLN A 628 -13.71 22.21 2.11
C GLN A 628 -14.94 21.76 2.92
N GLU A 629 -14.91 20.56 3.46
CA GLU A 629 -16.00 20.01 4.25
C GLU A 629 -15.87 20.27 5.76
N ASN A 630 -14.88 21.09 6.20
CA ASN A 630 -14.58 21.39 7.61
C ASN A 630 -14.31 20.13 8.45
N MET A 631 -13.67 19.14 7.85
CA MET A 631 -13.30 17.87 8.48
C MET A 631 -11.84 17.79 8.88
N LEU A 632 -10.98 18.68 8.35
CA LEU A 632 -9.56 18.69 8.70
C LEU A 632 -9.37 19.18 10.14
N THR A 633 -8.67 18.37 10.94
CA THR A 633 -8.21 18.75 12.28
C THR A 633 -6.80 19.34 12.22
N GLU A 634 -6.36 20.06 13.28
CA GLU A 634 -5.00 20.57 13.37
C GLU A 634 -3.98 19.44 13.30
N ARG A 635 -4.20 18.35 14.05
CA ARG A 635 -3.38 17.15 14.05
C ARG A 635 -3.22 16.54 12.65
N LEU A 636 -4.32 16.33 11.92
CA LEU A 636 -4.28 15.80 10.55
C LEU A 636 -3.52 16.73 9.61
N SER A 637 -3.66 18.07 9.78
CA SER A 637 -2.93 19.04 8.96
C SER A 637 -1.42 18.97 9.21
N GLU A 638 -0.99 18.85 10.46
CA GLU A 638 0.43 18.71 10.83
C GLU A 638 1.03 17.41 10.25
N ILE A 639 0.33 16.29 10.41
CA ILE A 639 0.79 15.00 9.88
C ILE A 639 0.84 15.02 8.34
N THR A 640 -0.18 15.59 7.69
CA THR A 640 -0.19 15.74 6.21
C THR A 640 1.03 16.53 5.74
N GLN A 641 1.40 17.59 6.47
CA GLN A 641 2.57 18.39 6.13
C GLN A 641 3.88 17.59 6.25
N ARG A 642 4.04 16.79 7.29
CA ARG A 642 5.21 15.92 7.48
C ARG A 642 5.32 14.88 6.36
N ILE A 643 4.23 14.19 6.02
CA ILE A 643 4.20 13.20 4.91
C ILE A 643 4.55 13.89 3.58
N ARG A 644 4.06 15.11 3.36
CA ARG A 644 4.37 15.89 2.17
C ARG A 644 5.85 16.25 2.07
N GLU A 645 6.46 16.66 3.16
CA GLU A 645 7.89 17.00 3.24
C GLU A 645 8.75 15.79 2.89
N GLU A 646 8.44 14.62 3.43
CA GLU A 646 9.12 13.37 3.09
C GLU A 646 8.94 12.99 1.61
N ALA A 647 7.73 13.08 1.06
CA ALA A 647 7.49 12.80 -0.35
C ALA A 647 8.25 13.79 -1.27
N GLN A 648 8.36 15.07 -0.89
CA GLN A 648 9.13 16.08 -1.60
C GLN A 648 10.64 15.80 -1.53
N PHE A 649 11.14 15.35 -0.39
CA PHE A 649 12.52 14.92 -0.23
C PHE A 649 12.83 13.73 -1.15
N LEU A 650 12.01 12.68 -1.13
CA LEU A 650 12.18 11.49 -1.96
C LEU A 650 12.09 11.82 -3.47
N LEU A 651 11.21 12.74 -3.85
CA LEU A 651 11.16 13.28 -5.22
C LEU A 651 12.46 13.98 -5.60
N ALA A 652 13.01 14.83 -4.72
CA ALA A 652 14.22 15.57 -4.99
C ALA A 652 15.43 14.64 -5.17
N ILE A 653 15.53 13.59 -4.35
CA ILE A 653 16.57 12.57 -4.50
C ILE A 653 16.38 11.79 -5.80
N SER A 654 15.18 11.32 -6.12
CA SER A 654 14.86 10.63 -7.38
C SER A 654 15.24 11.47 -8.61
N ASP A 655 14.94 12.76 -8.61
CA ASP A 655 15.29 13.66 -9.71
C ASP A 655 16.82 13.86 -9.82
N LYS A 656 17.58 13.81 -8.71
CA LYS A 656 19.04 13.87 -8.70
C LYS A 656 19.65 12.59 -9.26
N GLU A 657 19.17 11.43 -8.83
CA GLU A 657 19.63 10.10 -9.27
C GLU A 657 19.42 9.92 -10.78
N LEU A 658 18.22 10.24 -11.30
CA LEU A 658 17.93 10.19 -12.73
C LEU A 658 18.77 11.17 -13.55
N ALA A 659 19.15 12.30 -12.98
CA ALA A 659 19.97 13.31 -13.63
C ALA A 659 21.48 13.08 -13.45
N GLY A 660 21.91 12.06 -12.73
CA GLY A 660 23.31 11.81 -12.37
C GLY A 660 23.95 12.96 -11.58
N LYS A 661 23.16 13.64 -10.73
CA LYS A 661 23.62 14.72 -9.87
C LYS A 661 24.11 14.17 -8.54
N GLU A 662 25.05 14.88 -7.94
CA GLU A 662 25.57 14.55 -6.61
C GLU A 662 24.46 14.64 -5.55
N ILE A 663 24.39 13.63 -4.68
CA ILE A 663 23.61 13.60 -3.45
C ILE A 663 24.54 14.03 -2.32
N THR A 664 24.11 14.99 -1.50
CA THR A 664 24.95 15.49 -0.41
C THR A 664 25.00 14.50 0.75
N ASP A 665 25.96 14.71 1.64
CA ASP A 665 26.10 13.88 2.85
C ASP A 665 24.86 13.97 3.76
N GLU A 666 24.29 15.18 3.89
CA GLU A 666 23.08 15.41 4.69
C GLU A 666 21.86 14.68 4.09
N GLU A 667 21.79 14.63 2.76
CA GLU A 667 20.74 13.86 2.08
C GLU A 667 20.95 12.35 2.28
N TYR A 668 22.19 11.86 2.27
CA TYR A 668 22.48 10.47 2.62
C TYR A 668 22.16 10.18 4.10
N ASP A 669 22.41 11.10 5.03
CA ASP A 669 22.04 10.95 6.42
C ASP A 669 20.51 10.88 6.59
N GLN A 670 19.74 11.65 5.84
CA GLN A 670 18.27 11.55 5.84
C GLN A 670 17.79 10.19 5.26
N ILE A 671 18.40 9.73 4.15
CA ILE A 671 18.11 8.39 3.60
C ILE A 671 18.47 7.29 4.62
N LYS A 672 19.54 7.44 5.38
CA LYS A 672 19.99 6.48 6.40
C LYS A 672 18.92 6.27 7.47
N VAL A 673 18.34 7.35 7.99
CA VAL A 673 17.37 7.31 9.11
C VAL A 673 15.92 7.24 8.66
N ILE A 674 15.64 6.96 7.39
CA ILE A 674 14.29 6.96 6.82
C ILE A 674 13.33 6.01 7.55
N GLY A 675 13.83 4.88 8.07
CA GLY A 675 13.06 3.94 8.87
C GLY A 675 12.45 4.59 10.09
N ALA A 676 13.28 5.21 10.94
CA ALA A 676 12.83 5.93 12.13
C ALA A 676 11.89 7.10 11.80
N THR A 677 12.13 7.82 10.70
CA THR A 677 11.24 8.89 10.24
C THR A 677 9.85 8.36 9.92
N PHE A 678 9.75 7.26 9.17
CA PHE A 678 8.47 6.64 8.80
C PHE A 678 7.80 5.96 9.99
N GLU A 679 8.55 5.30 10.88
CA GLU A 679 8.01 4.82 12.15
C GLU A 679 7.38 5.97 12.93
N ASN A 680 8.06 7.06 13.12
CA ASN A 680 7.60 8.20 13.89
C ASN A 680 6.30 8.82 13.32
N ILE A 681 6.19 9.00 11.99
CA ILE A 681 4.97 9.47 11.35
C ILE A 681 3.85 8.42 11.49
N SER A 682 4.16 7.15 11.24
CA SER A 682 3.20 6.04 11.39
C SER A 682 2.67 5.95 12.81
N LEU A 683 3.48 6.23 13.79
CA LEU A 683 3.14 6.28 15.19
C LEU A 683 2.14 7.39 15.51
N ASP A 684 2.33 8.57 14.95
CA ASP A 684 1.36 9.66 15.11
C ASP A 684 0.03 9.37 14.41
N LEU A 685 0.07 8.72 13.25
CA LEU A 685 -1.14 8.29 12.53
C LEU A 685 -1.96 7.30 13.34
N VAL A 686 -1.34 6.51 14.11
CA VAL A 686 -1.87 5.34 14.76
C VAL A 686 -2.23 5.56 16.21
N ARG A 687 -1.77 6.60 16.88
CA ARG A 687 -2.07 6.95 18.26
C ARG A 687 -3.55 7.35 18.46
N GLY A 688 -4.27 6.68 19.36
CA GLY A 688 -5.58 7.11 19.83
C GLY A 688 -5.54 8.44 20.59
N LYS A 689 -6.67 9.13 20.71
CA LYS A 689 -6.78 10.50 21.24
C LYS A 689 -6.17 10.71 22.62
N ASP A 690 -6.20 9.70 23.48
CA ASP A 690 -5.69 9.74 24.88
C ASP A 690 -4.59 8.70 25.11
N GLN A 691 -3.96 8.18 24.06
CA GLN A 691 -2.98 7.12 24.12
C GLN A 691 -1.56 7.70 23.99
N TYR A 692 -0.66 7.32 24.91
CA TYR A 692 0.76 7.62 24.82
C TYR A 692 1.50 6.33 24.48
N LEU A 693 2.36 6.36 23.47
CA LEU A 693 3.10 5.21 23.00
C LEU A 693 4.56 5.64 22.84
N MET A 694 5.49 4.81 23.30
CA MET A 694 6.92 5.11 23.31
C MET A 694 7.65 4.51 22.09
N GLY A 695 7.11 3.47 21.47
CA GLY A 695 7.69 2.80 20.31
C GLY A 695 6.72 1.80 19.69
N TRP A 696 7.03 1.27 18.49
CA TRP A 696 6.20 0.28 17.81
C TRP A 696 5.91 -0.97 18.66
N SER A 697 6.73 -1.24 19.64
CA SER A 697 6.50 -2.30 20.62
C SER A 697 5.19 -2.14 21.42
N ASP A 698 4.73 -0.90 21.59
CA ASP A 698 3.51 -0.58 22.34
C ASP A 698 2.23 -0.76 21.52
N VAL A 699 2.37 -0.85 20.20
CA VAL A 699 1.24 -1.07 19.28
C VAL A 699 0.63 -2.44 19.49
N GLN A 700 -0.70 -2.50 19.63
CA GLN A 700 -1.47 -3.71 19.89
C GLN A 700 -2.50 -3.97 18.77
N GLY A 701 -2.96 -5.22 18.67
CA GLY A 701 -3.96 -5.63 17.70
C GLY A 701 -3.41 -5.75 16.29
N ALA A 702 -4.29 -5.67 15.29
CA ALA A 702 -3.94 -5.89 13.91
C ALA A 702 -2.96 -4.87 13.33
N ASP A 703 -2.99 -3.64 13.85
CA ASP A 703 -2.13 -2.55 13.40
C ASP A 703 -0.64 -2.80 13.62
N LYS A 704 -0.30 -3.75 14.48
CA LYS A 704 1.08 -4.13 14.71
C LYS A 704 1.78 -4.64 13.45
N LYS A 705 1.00 -5.16 12.49
CA LYS A 705 1.51 -5.76 11.25
C LYS A 705 0.93 -5.06 10.03
N VAL A 706 1.73 -4.91 8.99
CA VAL A 706 1.30 -4.42 7.67
C VAL A 706 0.24 -5.31 7.02
N ALA A 707 0.15 -6.57 7.45
CA ALA A 707 -0.75 -7.57 6.89
C ALA A 707 -2.22 -7.24 7.18
N LEU A 708 -3.02 -7.09 6.12
CA LEU A 708 -4.44 -6.77 6.15
C LEU A 708 -5.21 -7.54 5.06
N VAL A 709 -6.55 -7.56 5.14
CA VAL A 709 -7.40 -8.33 4.22
C VAL A 709 -8.72 -7.63 3.89
N ALA A 710 -9.10 -7.63 2.63
CA ALA A 710 -10.39 -7.13 2.15
C ALA A 710 -11.15 -8.19 1.35
N ASP A 711 -12.45 -8.34 1.60
CA ASP A 711 -13.33 -9.13 0.75
C ASP A 711 -13.87 -8.26 -0.39
N VAL A 712 -13.51 -8.58 -1.63
CA VAL A 712 -13.74 -7.71 -2.80
C VAL A 712 -14.80 -8.24 -3.77
N TYR A 713 -15.07 -9.54 -3.76
CA TYR A 713 -16.03 -10.15 -4.66
C TYR A 713 -16.72 -11.36 -4.04
N THR A 714 -18.05 -11.49 -4.24
CA THR A 714 -18.84 -12.64 -3.79
C THR A 714 -19.41 -13.41 -4.97
N ALA A 715 -18.84 -14.57 -5.26
CA ALA A 715 -19.25 -15.47 -6.33
C ALA A 715 -20.43 -16.33 -5.89
N ASN A 716 -21.65 -15.81 -5.92
CA ASN A 716 -22.87 -16.48 -5.48
C ASN A 716 -23.89 -16.80 -6.60
N SER A 717 -23.54 -16.57 -7.86
CA SER A 717 -24.43 -16.77 -9.01
C SER A 717 -24.89 -18.23 -9.15
N ASP A 718 -26.09 -18.42 -9.72
CA ASP A 718 -26.70 -19.75 -9.87
C ASP A 718 -25.93 -20.67 -10.84
N ASN A 719 -25.09 -20.11 -11.73
CA ASN A 719 -24.23 -20.86 -12.63
C ASN A 719 -22.91 -21.33 -11.97
N ASN A 720 -22.62 -20.87 -10.74
CA ASN A 720 -21.43 -21.24 -9.99
C ASN A 720 -21.71 -22.35 -8.98
N PRO A 721 -21.19 -23.58 -9.21
CA PRO A 721 -21.32 -24.67 -8.23
C PRO A 721 -20.42 -24.48 -6.99
N ASN A 722 -19.34 -23.69 -7.09
CA ASN A 722 -18.32 -23.48 -6.07
C ASN A 722 -18.40 -22.07 -5.50
N LYS A 723 -19.57 -21.74 -4.92
CA LYS A 723 -19.82 -20.39 -4.37
C LYS A 723 -18.75 -20.02 -3.35
N SER A 724 -18.13 -18.84 -3.54
CA SER A 724 -16.98 -18.38 -2.77
C SER A 724 -16.96 -16.86 -2.57
N ILE A 725 -16.10 -16.44 -1.67
CA ILE A 725 -15.73 -15.02 -1.47
C ILE A 725 -14.26 -14.87 -1.88
N LEU A 726 -13.96 -13.90 -2.75
CA LEU A 726 -12.61 -13.52 -3.11
C LEU A 726 -12.09 -12.49 -2.11
N PHE A 727 -10.88 -12.73 -1.64
CA PHE A 727 -10.13 -11.83 -0.79
C PHE A 727 -8.89 -11.33 -1.52
N GLU A 728 -8.67 -10.03 -1.40
CA GLU A 728 -7.45 -9.34 -1.72
C GLU A 728 -6.77 -8.91 -0.43
N ALA A 729 -5.46 -9.11 -0.32
CA ALA A 729 -4.80 -8.94 0.95
C ALA A 729 -3.33 -8.52 0.79
N VAL A 730 -2.76 -8.03 1.88
CA VAL A 730 -1.33 -7.82 2.05
C VAL A 730 -0.80 -8.82 3.07
N GLY A 731 0.33 -9.45 2.78
CA GLY A 731 1.09 -10.28 3.71
C GLY A 731 2.08 -9.48 4.53
N ASN A 732 2.88 -10.14 5.37
CA ASN A 732 4.01 -9.50 6.03
C ASN A 732 5.02 -8.99 5.00
N ALA A 733 5.79 -7.95 5.36
CA ALA A 733 6.75 -7.32 4.47
C ALA A 733 7.89 -8.27 4.09
N ASP A 734 8.27 -8.24 2.81
CA ASP A 734 9.42 -8.98 2.26
C ASP A 734 10.62 -8.05 2.07
N GLU A 735 11.84 -8.60 2.06
CA GLU A 735 13.07 -7.84 1.81
C GLU A 735 13.36 -7.75 0.32
N ILE A 736 13.86 -6.61 -0.13
CA ILE A 736 14.42 -6.44 -1.46
C ILE A 736 15.90 -6.06 -1.36
N TYR A 737 16.74 -6.75 -2.13
CA TYR A 737 18.15 -6.42 -2.33
C TYR A 737 18.31 -5.89 -3.73
N VAL A 738 19.03 -4.77 -3.88
CA VAL A 738 19.24 -4.12 -5.17
C VAL A 738 20.70 -3.74 -5.31
N VAL A 739 21.30 -4.05 -6.46
CA VAL A 739 22.65 -3.55 -6.79
C VAL A 739 22.47 -2.24 -7.54
N VAL A 740 22.86 -1.16 -6.92
CA VAL A 740 22.78 0.20 -7.50
C VAL A 740 24.15 0.72 -7.90
N GLU A 741 24.20 1.59 -8.90
CA GLU A 741 25.43 2.28 -9.29
C GLU A 741 25.43 3.71 -8.76
N ILE A 742 26.38 4.03 -7.85
CA ILE A 742 26.59 5.37 -7.28
C ILE A 742 28.03 5.78 -7.58
N ASP A 743 28.25 6.90 -8.25
CA ASP A 743 29.58 7.41 -8.65
C ASP A 743 30.42 6.38 -9.42
N GLY A 744 29.76 5.55 -10.25
CA GLY A 744 30.39 4.47 -11.01
C GLY A 744 30.78 3.24 -10.18
N CYS A 745 30.40 3.16 -8.91
CA CYS A 745 30.61 2.01 -8.05
C CYS A 745 29.32 1.24 -7.83
N LEU A 746 29.37 -0.10 -7.83
CA LEU A 746 28.24 -0.97 -7.52
C LEU A 746 28.13 -1.18 -6.01
N TYR A 747 27.01 -0.80 -5.44
CA TYR A 747 26.66 -1.02 -4.03
C TYR A 747 25.51 -2.01 -3.91
N LEU A 748 25.62 -2.98 -2.99
CA LEU A 748 24.48 -3.73 -2.52
C LEU A 748 23.71 -2.86 -1.54
N THR A 749 22.42 -2.69 -1.81
CA THR A 749 21.47 -1.98 -0.95
C THR A 749 20.34 -2.91 -0.53
N ARG A 750 19.64 -2.59 0.59
CA ARG A 750 18.52 -3.38 1.13
C ARG A 750 17.34 -2.47 1.39
N GLY A 751 16.14 -2.93 1.06
CA GLY A 751 14.87 -2.24 1.31
C GLY A 751 13.75 -3.21 1.62
N ALA A 752 12.54 -2.68 1.67
CA ALA A 752 11.31 -3.40 1.96
C ALA A 752 10.32 -3.32 0.80
N VAL A 753 9.53 -4.37 0.60
CA VAL A 753 8.40 -4.37 -0.34
C VAL A 753 7.14 -4.92 0.32
N LEU A 754 5.99 -4.41 -0.11
CA LEU A 754 4.69 -5.00 0.18
C LEU A 754 4.59 -6.41 -0.42
N SER A 755 3.68 -7.22 0.09
CA SER A 755 3.52 -8.60 -0.36
C SER A 755 2.05 -8.91 -0.64
N TYR A 756 1.66 -8.76 -1.91
CA TYR A 756 0.29 -9.00 -2.36
C TYR A 756 -0.16 -10.45 -2.21
N ARG A 757 -1.44 -10.63 -1.86
CA ARG A 757 -2.11 -11.93 -1.68
C ARG A 757 -3.50 -11.91 -2.31
N GLU A 758 -3.85 -13.02 -2.98
CA GLU A 758 -5.16 -13.24 -3.58
C GLU A 758 -5.62 -14.68 -3.28
N PHE A 759 -6.81 -14.87 -2.70
CA PHE A 759 -7.34 -16.19 -2.41
C PHE A 759 -8.85 -16.19 -2.24
N THR A 760 -9.46 -17.39 -2.28
CA THR A 760 -10.91 -17.54 -2.06
C THR A 760 -11.21 -18.38 -0.82
N GLN A 761 -12.40 -18.11 -0.22
CA GLN A 761 -13.01 -18.95 0.82
C GLN A 761 -14.43 -19.33 0.42
N PRO A 762 -14.96 -20.49 0.89
CA PRO A 762 -16.35 -20.89 0.67
C PRO A 762 -17.33 -19.83 1.19
N LEU A 763 -18.44 -19.61 0.48
CA LEU A 763 -19.45 -18.60 0.83
C LEU A 763 -20.10 -18.81 2.21
N GLY A 764 -20.03 -19.99 2.79
CA GLY A 764 -20.58 -20.28 4.13
C GLY A 764 -19.65 -19.94 5.29
N GLU A 765 -18.40 -19.54 5.01
CA GLU A 765 -17.43 -19.13 6.03
C GLU A 765 -17.58 -17.66 6.38
N GLN A 766 -17.17 -17.28 7.59
CA GLN A 766 -17.21 -15.89 8.03
C GLN A 766 -16.18 -15.06 7.24
N ARG A 767 -16.53 -13.79 6.96
CA ARG A 767 -15.60 -12.81 6.38
C ARG A 767 -14.47 -12.55 7.36
N LEU A 768 -13.24 -12.54 6.88
CA LEU A 768 -12.05 -12.39 7.72
C LEU A 768 -11.92 -10.97 8.29
N THR A 769 -11.40 -10.89 9.50
CA THR A 769 -10.79 -9.70 10.06
C THR A 769 -9.27 -9.75 9.85
N ASP A 770 -8.58 -8.62 10.04
CA ASP A 770 -7.12 -8.56 9.90
C ASP A 770 -6.42 -9.47 10.90
N GLU A 771 -6.90 -9.54 12.14
CA GLU A 771 -6.35 -10.43 13.17
C GLU A 771 -6.48 -11.90 12.75
N GLU A 772 -7.61 -12.29 12.16
CA GLU A 772 -7.82 -13.66 11.66
C GLU A 772 -6.91 -13.97 10.46
N TRP A 773 -6.70 -13.00 9.59
CA TRP A 773 -5.78 -13.09 8.48
C TRP A 773 -4.33 -13.23 8.96
N GLN A 774 -3.89 -12.38 9.88
CA GLN A 774 -2.56 -12.43 10.48
C GLN A 774 -2.30 -13.78 11.16
N GLN A 775 -3.28 -14.33 11.88
CA GLN A 775 -3.20 -15.69 12.45
C GLN A 775 -3.08 -16.80 11.38
N GLN A 776 -3.66 -16.59 10.20
CA GLN A 776 -3.49 -17.53 9.08
C GLN A 776 -2.09 -17.44 8.48
N LEU A 777 -1.52 -16.25 8.40
CA LEU A 777 -0.13 -16.04 7.95
C LEU A 777 0.89 -16.64 8.91
N GLU A 778 0.65 -16.61 10.22
CA GLU A 778 1.50 -17.31 11.22
C GLU A 778 1.56 -18.81 10.98
N LYS A 779 0.48 -19.41 10.48
CA LYS A 779 0.41 -20.85 10.13
C LYS A 779 0.97 -21.14 8.75
N ASN A 780 0.84 -20.22 7.81
CA ASN A 780 1.30 -20.33 6.43
C ASN A 780 1.65 -18.92 5.88
N ALA A 781 2.88 -18.52 6.11
CA ALA A 781 3.38 -17.19 5.74
C ALA A 781 3.23 -16.82 4.25
N ARG A 782 3.12 -17.82 3.37
CA ARG A 782 2.96 -17.63 1.92
C ARG A 782 1.54 -17.94 1.41
N LYS A 783 0.54 -18.00 2.31
CA LYS A 783 -0.87 -18.19 1.90
C LYS A 783 -1.28 -17.08 0.92
N GLY A 784 -1.95 -17.46 -0.16
CA GLY A 784 -2.51 -16.52 -1.14
C GLY A 784 -1.50 -15.88 -2.10
N VAL A 785 -0.23 -16.28 -2.11
CA VAL A 785 0.73 -15.80 -3.13
C VAL A 785 0.31 -16.30 -4.52
N PRO A 786 0.01 -15.40 -5.46
CA PRO A 786 -0.34 -15.78 -6.83
C PRO A 786 0.79 -16.52 -7.55
N GLU A 787 0.43 -17.41 -8.49
CA GLU A 787 1.41 -18.20 -9.23
C GLU A 787 2.43 -17.37 -10.02
N TRP A 788 1.99 -16.24 -10.59
CA TRP A 788 2.84 -15.34 -11.37
C TRP A 788 3.92 -14.64 -10.53
N MET A 789 3.68 -14.51 -9.20
CA MET A 789 4.66 -13.91 -8.27
C MET A 789 5.72 -14.90 -7.80
N LYS A 790 5.44 -16.19 -7.81
CA LYS A 790 6.39 -17.20 -7.26
C LYS A 790 7.80 -17.10 -7.84
N PRO A 791 7.99 -16.88 -9.15
CA PRO A 791 9.33 -16.72 -9.73
C PRO A 791 10.04 -15.42 -9.32
N LEU A 792 9.33 -14.44 -8.78
CA LEU A 792 9.89 -13.17 -8.32
C LEU A 792 10.66 -13.31 -7.01
N PHE A 793 10.34 -14.34 -6.22
CA PHE A 793 10.93 -14.57 -4.92
C PHE A 793 12.12 -15.53 -5.00
N VAL A 794 13.19 -15.17 -4.30
CA VAL A 794 14.36 -16.05 -4.13
C VAL A 794 14.12 -16.98 -2.92
N PRO A 795 13.93 -18.28 -3.12
CA PRO A 795 13.55 -19.21 -2.06
C PRO A 795 14.76 -19.62 -1.21
N LEU A 796 15.31 -18.71 -0.44
CA LEU A 796 16.44 -18.99 0.45
C LEU A 796 16.00 -19.85 1.63
N ASN A 797 16.89 -20.71 2.10
CA ASN A 797 16.67 -21.50 3.31
C ASN A 797 16.82 -20.67 4.60
N LYS A 798 17.53 -19.55 4.53
CA LYS A 798 17.80 -18.62 5.62
C LYS A 798 17.85 -17.22 5.05
N LEU A 799 17.31 -16.24 5.79
CA LEU A 799 17.44 -14.83 5.44
C LEU A 799 18.93 -14.41 5.45
N PRO A 800 19.35 -13.55 4.51
CA PRO A 800 20.68 -12.98 4.53
C PRO A 800 20.91 -12.19 5.83
N GLU A 801 22.04 -12.42 6.49
CA GLU A 801 22.40 -11.73 7.73
C GLU A 801 23.38 -10.59 7.43
N ALA A 802 23.09 -9.40 7.94
CA ALA A 802 24.01 -8.28 7.93
C ALA A 802 25.25 -8.60 8.78
N ASN A 803 26.41 -8.06 8.38
CA ASN A 803 27.67 -8.33 9.06
C ASN A 803 27.95 -7.31 10.15
N GLU A 804 27.39 -7.54 11.34
CA GLU A 804 27.51 -6.65 12.51
C GLU A 804 28.94 -6.50 13.03
N GLU A 805 29.86 -7.42 12.71
CA GLU A 805 31.27 -7.30 13.09
C GLU A 805 31.97 -6.11 12.41
N TYR A 806 31.48 -5.70 11.25
CA TYR A 806 32.06 -4.62 10.46
C TYR A 806 31.28 -3.31 10.54
N PHE A 807 29.98 -3.38 10.70
CA PHE A 807 29.06 -2.27 10.41
C PHE A 807 28.04 -2.02 11.52
N TYR A 808 28.34 -2.35 12.75
CA TYR A 808 27.44 -2.07 13.87
C TYR A 808 27.49 -0.61 14.30
N SER A 809 26.33 0.01 14.45
CA SER A 809 26.15 1.32 15.07
C SER A 809 25.49 1.16 16.43
N SER A 810 26.05 1.75 17.47
CA SER A 810 25.46 1.81 18.80
C SER A 810 24.44 2.95 18.90
N GLY A 811 23.68 3.19 17.85
CA GLY A 811 22.61 4.20 17.82
C GLY A 811 21.58 3.94 18.92
N CYS A 812 21.09 5.00 19.56
CA CYS A 812 20.05 4.92 20.58
C CYS A 812 18.71 4.57 19.95
#